data_ede8554a25d3dc111df165d7ff677c24
#
_entry.id   ede8554a25d3dc111df165d7ff677c24
#
_cell.length_a   1.000
_cell.length_b   1.000
_cell.length_c   1.000
_cell.angle_alpha   90.00
_cell.angle_beta   90.00
_cell.angle_gamma   90.00
#
_symmetry.space_group_name_H-M   'P 1'
#
loop_
_entity.id
_entity.type
_entity.pdbx_description
1 polymer ?
#
loop_
_entity_poly.entity_id
_entity_poly.type
_entity_poly.pdbx_seq_one_letter_code
_entity_poly.pdbx_strand_id
1 'polypeptide(L)'
;MINQTISHYRITGRLGSGGMGVVYEAEDLTLGRKVALKFLPPQLSREQNSLDRFLLEARTASALNHPNICTIYAVENAAGASGETQSFIAMELLDGQSLDHKLLSGLMPIDRLLEVAIQLADALDAAHSKGIIHRDIKPANIFLTQRAVVKVLDFGLAKLMRPEPGMETIGGATQDSPNPAHLTSPGATVGTISYMSPEQARGEDLDTRTDLFSLGTVIYQMATGKMPFTGMTSAVIFHAILELDPVPALQLNSTLPPKLQEIIEKLLEKDRDLRYQSAADLRGDLKRLKRDVESGRKTAAGSSLSTAVQSALSASPSTGSLSQAELARTSSGSAVAAAAGRHKFGASLGVVLGVAVLLAAAYGIYSWLGRNRTTPFQNFSVNKVTETGDAALVAISPDGKYILTLVRSNGLVSLSLRNVPTNSITQVEPPADVGYNGLRFSPDGNYLYFVRSDPGNAELQFLYRAPVLGGVPERLAEDVDSNITFSPDGSKIAFMRYDNPDPGKYRLIVRSMQSGEETTLSAGPNTRGINRPAWSPDGRTIVCDGVQPGSSVSGLVAVDVSDGKQRPLFNSGDSVIEPLWIADGRGLLVLDSQSSTNYTRTQIAFVSYPEGKLTPVTRDTNSYSALSLAATGQVLATILTEQRWNLIVAPSSSDVADAHIVAAVPANTNLTWTLDGRIIDDRENALHWTNVDSGAKGVFATQENSANGDPSQCADGRYVVFLMGLRGGAGTINVWRADASGGNLKQLSGDKAEYDPFCSPDSKWVYYLESGTSKLWRVSIDGGPSQKVSDLSAAGWADVSPDGATASFATVDHAAGHQTKIALIDANTGATRTMLPFEKQRVTDVMRFSRDGKGLIYAVRSDGVDNLWQQSLDGSPGKQFTSFKTEHIWDFRFSPDGRKLALVHGHNDSDVVLMRDMQQ
;
A
#
# COMPACT_ATOMS: atom_id res chain seq x y z
N MET A 1 -5.37 2.93 28.97
CA MET A 1 -6.63 2.45 29.58
C MET A 1 -6.44 1.23 30.52
N ILE A 2 -5.40 0.39 30.35
CA ILE A 2 -5.17 -0.76 31.27
C ILE A 2 -4.99 -0.27 32.70
N ASN A 3 -5.60 -0.97 33.68
CA ASN A 3 -5.68 -0.62 35.11
C ASN A 3 -6.55 0.64 35.44
N GLN A 4 -7.28 1.17 34.48
CA GLN A 4 -8.26 2.23 34.73
C GLN A 4 -9.65 1.65 35.01
N THR A 5 -10.44 2.35 35.82
CA THR A 5 -11.85 2.00 36.03
C THR A 5 -12.72 2.99 35.25
N ILE A 6 -13.58 2.46 34.38
CA ILE A 6 -14.53 3.24 33.59
C ILE A 6 -15.93 2.78 34.00
N SER A 7 -16.78 3.70 34.48
CA SER A 7 -18.03 3.34 35.18
C SER A 7 -17.72 2.35 36.31
N HIS A 8 -18.28 1.17 36.32
CA HIS A 8 -18.02 0.11 37.29
C HIS A 8 -17.19 -1.05 36.74
N TYR A 9 -16.50 -0.85 35.60
CA TYR A 9 -15.64 -1.83 34.96
C TYR A 9 -14.17 -1.47 35.12
N ARG A 10 -13.37 -2.38 35.67
CA ARG A 10 -11.91 -2.24 35.78
C ARG A 10 -11.25 -2.95 34.59
N ILE A 11 -10.57 -2.20 33.74
CA ILE A 11 -9.89 -2.74 32.56
C ILE A 11 -8.65 -3.55 32.99
N THR A 12 -8.61 -4.83 32.64
CA THR A 12 -7.53 -5.77 33.01
C THR A 12 -6.57 -6.06 31.87
N GLY A 13 -7.03 -5.97 30.59
CA GLY A 13 -6.21 -6.27 29.43
C GLY A 13 -6.80 -5.73 28.14
N ARG A 14 -6.03 -5.77 27.05
CA ARG A 14 -6.49 -5.46 25.69
C ARG A 14 -6.68 -6.77 24.94
N LEU A 15 -7.86 -7.00 24.38
CA LEU A 15 -8.20 -8.20 23.62
C LEU A 15 -7.94 -8.04 22.11
N GLY A 16 -8.19 -6.83 21.56
CA GLY A 16 -8.00 -6.59 20.13
C GLY A 16 -8.36 -5.17 19.72
N SER A 17 -8.04 -4.82 18.48
CA SER A 17 -8.45 -3.56 17.82
C SER A 17 -8.73 -3.85 16.36
N GLY A 18 -9.72 -3.15 15.80
CA GLY A 18 -10.10 -3.25 14.39
C GLY A 18 -10.87 -2.01 13.95
N GLY A 19 -11.30 -1.98 12.69
CA GLY A 19 -12.03 -0.85 12.11
C GLY A 19 -13.30 -0.42 12.84
N MET A 20 -13.84 -1.27 13.75
CA MET A 20 -15.03 -1.03 14.56
C MET A 20 -14.71 -0.67 16.02
N GLY A 21 -13.46 -0.36 16.37
CA GLY A 21 -13.06 0.06 17.72
C GLY A 21 -12.06 -0.86 18.41
N VAL A 22 -11.81 -0.59 19.69
CA VAL A 22 -10.87 -1.34 20.54
C VAL A 22 -11.66 -2.16 21.56
N VAL A 23 -11.28 -3.42 21.74
CA VAL A 23 -11.91 -4.34 22.71
C VAL A 23 -10.95 -4.61 23.87
N TYR A 24 -11.42 -4.41 25.10
CA TYR A 24 -10.67 -4.67 26.32
C TYR A 24 -11.33 -5.77 27.14
N GLU A 25 -10.50 -6.56 27.85
CA GLU A 25 -10.93 -7.38 28.97
C GLU A 25 -11.10 -6.48 30.20
N ALA A 26 -12.22 -6.64 30.91
CA ALA A 26 -12.47 -5.91 32.12
C ALA A 26 -13.18 -6.78 33.18
N GLU A 27 -13.10 -6.37 34.42
CA GLU A 27 -13.84 -6.91 35.53
C GLU A 27 -14.98 -5.99 35.92
N ASP A 28 -16.20 -6.50 35.84
CA ASP A 28 -17.41 -5.87 36.36
C ASP A 28 -17.36 -5.89 37.93
N LEU A 29 -17.04 -4.77 38.52
CA LEU A 29 -16.86 -4.65 39.97
C LEU A 29 -18.18 -4.80 40.74
N THR A 30 -19.33 -4.62 40.09
CA THR A 30 -20.65 -4.77 40.66
C THR A 30 -21.09 -6.23 40.75
N LEU A 31 -20.82 -7.00 39.73
CA LEU A 31 -21.25 -8.38 39.64
C LEU A 31 -20.13 -9.40 39.84
N GLY A 32 -18.87 -8.95 39.96
CA GLY A 32 -17.71 -9.82 40.19
C GLY A 32 -17.40 -10.79 39.05
N ARG A 33 -17.67 -10.38 37.80
CA ARG A 33 -17.47 -11.20 36.58
C ARG A 33 -16.56 -10.53 35.56
N LYS A 34 -15.90 -11.34 34.74
CA LYS A 34 -15.15 -10.82 33.58
C LYS A 34 -16.07 -10.53 32.39
N VAL A 35 -15.80 -9.44 31.70
CA VAL A 35 -16.55 -8.95 30.53
C VAL A 35 -15.59 -8.47 29.45
N ALA A 36 -16.06 -8.40 28.22
CA ALA A 36 -15.38 -7.68 27.14
C ALA A 36 -16.04 -6.30 26.95
N LEU A 37 -15.21 -5.24 26.92
CA LEU A 37 -15.68 -3.86 26.66
C LEU A 37 -15.23 -3.44 25.27
N LYS A 38 -16.17 -3.21 24.36
CA LYS A 38 -15.92 -2.71 23.01
C LYS A 38 -16.18 -1.21 22.96
N PHE A 39 -15.12 -0.41 22.81
CA PHE A 39 -15.17 1.04 22.68
C PHE A 39 -15.38 1.44 21.22
N LEU A 40 -16.24 2.44 21.04
CA LEU A 40 -16.48 3.02 19.73
C LEU A 40 -15.30 3.90 19.29
N PRO A 41 -15.03 3.96 17.97
CA PRO A 41 -14.08 4.91 17.41
C PRO A 41 -14.48 6.35 17.76
N PRO A 42 -13.54 7.24 18.09
CA PRO A 42 -13.81 8.62 18.48
C PRO A 42 -14.62 9.42 17.44
N GLN A 43 -14.48 9.09 16.14
CA GLN A 43 -15.19 9.73 15.05
C GLN A 43 -16.71 9.50 15.13
N LEU A 44 -17.14 8.28 15.52
CA LEU A 44 -18.56 7.93 15.65
C LEU A 44 -19.19 8.48 16.95
N SER A 45 -18.36 8.77 17.97
CA SER A 45 -18.83 9.35 19.24
C SER A 45 -19.15 10.84 19.13
N ARG A 46 -18.72 11.53 18.08
CA ARG A 46 -18.92 12.98 17.87
C ARG A 46 -20.19 13.33 17.09
N GLU A 47 -20.74 12.40 16.33
CA GLU A 47 -22.00 12.59 15.60
C GLU A 47 -23.18 12.05 16.39
N GLN A 48 -23.99 12.95 16.97
CA GLN A 48 -25.14 12.59 17.81
C GLN A 48 -26.11 11.63 17.11
N ASN A 49 -26.41 11.84 15.83
CA ASN A 49 -27.31 10.98 15.05
C ASN A 49 -26.74 9.57 14.84
N SER A 50 -25.43 9.43 14.68
CA SER A 50 -24.74 8.14 14.53
C SER A 50 -24.69 7.41 15.87
N LEU A 51 -24.50 8.12 16.96
CA LEU A 51 -24.51 7.59 18.32
C LEU A 51 -25.90 7.07 18.71
N ASP A 52 -26.95 7.84 18.45
CA ASP A 52 -28.33 7.47 18.79
C ASP A 52 -28.81 6.22 18.02
N ARG A 53 -28.46 6.11 16.76
CA ARG A 53 -28.72 4.90 15.94
C ARG A 53 -27.96 3.70 16.49
N PHE A 54 -26.69 3.86 16.82
CA PHE A 54 -25.87 2.79 17.42
C PHE A 54 -26.48 2.29 18.75
N LEU A 55 -26.88 3.19 19.62
CA LEU A 55 -27.51 2.87 20.88
C LEU A 55 -28.84 2.12 20.68
N LEU A 56 -29.61 2.48 19.67
CA LEU A 56 -30.86 1.82 19.32
C LEU A 56 -30.62 0.39 18.77
N GLU A 57 -29.65 0.23 17.89
CA GLU A 57 -29.30 -1.07 17.31
C GLU A 57 -28.67 -2.01 18.35
N ALA A 58 -27.77 -1.51 19.19
CA ALA A 58 -27.21 -2.28 20.29
C ALA A 58 -28.27 -2.71 21.32
N ARG A 59 -29.28 -1.86 21.61
CA ARG A 59 -30.45 -2.23 22.42
C ARG A 59 -31.28 -3.31 21.76
N THR A 60 -31.48 -3.24 20.44
CA THR A 60 -32.21 -4.26 19.68
C THR A 60 -31.47 -5.60 19.71
N ALA A 61 -30.13 -5.58 19.53
CA ALA A 61 -29.30 -6.78 19.62
C ALA A 61 -29.24 -7.36 21.06
N SER A 62 -29.33 -6.53 22.09
CA SER A 62 -29.38 -6.98 23.50
C SER A 62 -30.64 -7.80 23.85
N ALA A 63 -31.71 -7.70 23.02
CA ALA A 63 -32.89 -8.54 23.15
C ALA A 63 -32.69 -10.01 22.68
N LEU A 64 -31.55 -10.31 22.04
CA LEU A 64 -31.19 -11.63 21.59
C LEU A 64 -30.51 -12.42 22.73
N ASN A 65 -31.20 -13.40 23.28
CA ASN A 65 -30.63 -14.35 24.24
C ASN A 65 -30.64 -15.74 23.60
N HIS A 66 -29.46 -16.17 23.11
CA HIS A 66 -29.32 -17.44 22.41
C HIS A 66 -27.90 -18.01 22.66
N PRO A 67 -27.73 -19.34 22.84
CA PRO A 67 -26.43 -19.94 23.11
C PRO A 67 -25.36 -19.67 22.05
N ASN A 68 -25.76 -19.45 20.81
CA ASN A 68 -24.87 -19.20 19.67
C ASN A 68 -24.79 -17.72 19.27
N ILE A 69 -25.26 -16.78 20.10
CA ILE A 69 -25.12 -15.33 19.92
C ILE A 69 -24.36 -14.77 21.11
N CYS A 70 -23.43 -13.85 20.86
CA CYS A 70 -22.71 -13.16 21.93
C CYS A 70 -23.66 -12.28 22.74
N THR A 71 -23.70 -12.46 24.05
CA THR A 71 -24.60 -11.71 24.90
C THR A 71 -24.08 -10.29 25.14
N ILE A 72 -24.92 -9.29 24.86
CA ILE A 72 -24.68 -7.89 25.23
C ILE A 72 -25.28 -7.67 26.63
N TYR A 73 -24.45 -7.22 27.57
CA TYR A 73 -24.89 -6.98 28.95
C TYR A 73 -25.36 -5.54 29.17
N ALA A 74 -24.62 -4.59 28.63
CA ALA A 74 -24.93 -3.17 28.77
C ALA A 74 -24.39 -2.35 27.61
N VAL A 75 -24.98 -1.18 27.39
CA VAL A 75 -24.46 -0.12 26.52
C VAL A 75 -24.39 1.13 27.36
N GLU A 76 -23.20 1.66 27.58
CA GLU A 76 -22.97 2.75 28.53
C GLU A 76 -22.14 3.88 27.91
N ASN A 77 -22.36 5.07 28.50
CA ASN A 77 -21.56 6.25 28.24
C ASN A 77 -20.86 6.63 29.54
N ALA A 78 -19.54 6.71 29.54
CA ALA A 78 -18.79 7.13 30.71
C ALA A 78 -17.77 8.21 30.35
N ALA A 79 -17.51 9.12 31.32
CA ALA A 79 -16.44 10.10 31.17
C ALA A 79 -15.08 9.37 31.22
N GLY A 80 -14.27 9.51 30.16
CA GLY A 80 -12.89 9.06 30.14
C GLY A 80 -12.01 9.92 31.06
N ALA A 81 -10.77 9.49 31.30
CA ALA A 81 -9.79 10.22 32.13
C ALA A 81 -9.48 11.65 31.60
N SER A 82 -9.74 11.91 30.32
CA SER A 82 -9.61 13.22 29.66
C SER A 82 -10.83 14.11 29.75
N GLY A 83 -11.92 13.65 30.41
CA GLY A 83 -13.18 14.38 30.48
C GLY A 83 -14.09 14.21 29.23
N GLU A 84 -13.65 13.52 28.18
CA GLU A 84 -14.49 13.19 27.02
C GLU A 84 -15.43 12.01 27.35
N THR A 85 -16.69 12.10 26.90
CA THR A 85 -17.64 11.01 27.04
C THR A 85 -17.31 9.92 26.00
N GLN A 86 -17.01 8.70 26.48
CA GLN A 86 -16.76 7.54 25.63
C GLN A 86 -17.91 6.55 25.74
N SER A 87 -18.42 6.11 24.60
CA SER A 87 -19.48 5.11 24.52
C SER A 87 -18.86 3.72 24.30
N PHE A 88 -19.35 2.73 25.04
CA PHE A 88 -18.87 1.36 24.95
C PHE A 88 -20.00 0.34 25.15
N ILE A 89 -19.78 -0.85 24.62
CA ILE A 89 -20.65 -2.03 24.83
C ILE A 89 -19.94 -2.96 25.79
N ALA A 90 -20.62 -3.37 26.88
CA ALA A 90 -20.20 -4.45 27.75
C ALA A 90 -20.86 -5.74 27.26
N MET A 91 -20.05 -6.78 26.97
CA MET A 91 -20.53 -8.04 26.43
C MET A 91 -19.82 -9.26 27.04
N GLU A 92 -20.29 -10.44 26.73
CA GLU A 92 -19.74 -11.72 27.15
C GLU A 92 -18.27 -11.85 26.73
N LEU A 93 -17.39 -12.13 27.70
CA LEU A 93 -16.01 -12.48 27.41
C LEU A 93 -15.93 -13.90 26.91
N LEU A 94 -15.41 -14.07 25.69
CA LEU A 94 -15.32 -15.38 25.03
C LEU A 94 -13.88 -15.90 25.11
N ASP A 95 -13.77 -17.21 25.39
CA ASP A 95 -12.49 -17.94 25.39
C ASP A 95 -12.42 -18.85 24.17
N GLY A 96 -11.46 -18.62 23.27
CA GLY A 96 -11.32 -19.33 22.00
C GLY A 96 -10.67 -18.47 20.91
N GLN A 97 -11.12 -18.63 19.66
CA GLN A 97 -10.62 -17.86 18.51
C GLN A 97 -11.72 -17.61 17.48
N SER A 98 -11.55 -16.59 16.66
CA SER A 98 -12.45 -16.31 15.53
C SER A 98 -12.31 -17.36 14.41
N LEU A 99 -13.34 -17.49 13.60
CA LEU A 99 -13.37 -18.47 12.52
C LEU A 99 -12.35 -18.13 11.41
N ASP A 100 -12.07 -16.86 11.16
CA ASP A 100 -11.02 -16.44 10.22
C ASP A 100 -9.64 -16.93 10.65
N HIS A 101 -9.28 -16.78 11.95
CA HIS A 101 -8.05 -17.36 12.50
C HIS A 101 -8.02 -18.87 12.38
N LYS A 102 -9.17 -19.54 12.59
CA LYS A 102 -9.25 -21.00 12.44
C LYS A 102 -9.02 -21.45 11.01
N LEU A 103 -9.54 -20.72 10.03
CA LEU A 103 -9.39 -21.02 8.60
C LEU A 103 -7.95 -20.86 8.10
N LEU A 104 -7.13 -20.04 8.74
CA LEU A 104 -5.69 -19.93 8.46
C LEU A 104 -4.92 -21.24 8.75
N SER A 105 -5.44 -22.09 9.63
CA SER A 105 -4.80 -23.38 9.98
C SER A 105 -5.11 -24.54 9.02
N GLY A 106 -5.86 -24.29 7.94
CA GLY A 106 -6.21 -25.25 6.90
C GLY A 106 -7.70 -25.59 6.81
N LEU A 107 -8.02 -26.56 5.95
CA LEU A 107 -9.40 -26.99 5.70
C LEU A 107 -10.07 -27.57 6.97
N MET A 108 -11.33 -27.23 7.15
CA MET A 108 -12.11 -27.75 8.27
C MET A 108 -12.62 -29.15 7.96
N PRO A 109 -12.44 -30.16 8.87
CA PRO A 109 -13.06 -31.49 8.72
C PRO A 109 -14.57 -31.37 8.55
N ILE A 110 -15.15 -32.20 7.68
CA ILE A 110 -16.57 -32.09 7.30
C ILE A 110 -17.53 -32.17 8.50
N ASP A 111 -17.25 -33.02 9.47
CA ASP A 111 -18.08 -33.12 10.68
C ASP A 111 -18.09 -31.80 11.45
N ARG A 112 -16.91 -31.18 11.58
CA ARG A 112 -16.78 -29.92 12.28
C ARG A 112 -17.41 -28.76 11.51
N LEU A 113 -17.27 -28.78 10.16
CA LEU A 113 -17.93 -27.81 9.29
C LEU A 113 -19.46 -27.87 9.46
N LEU A 114 -20.04 -29.06 9.44
CA LEU A 114 -21.49 -29.25 9.61
C LEU A 114 -21.96 -28.80 11.00
N GLU A 115 -21.17 -29.07 12.06
CA GLU A 115 -21.48 -28.59 13.42
C GLU A 115 -21.50 -27.05 13.50
N VAL A 116 -20.51 -26.40 12.91
CA VAL A 116 -20.42 -24.94 12.88
C VAL A 116 -21.59 -24.37 12.06
N ALA A 117 -21.84 -24.90 10.88
CA ALA A 117 -22.90 -24.41 9.99
C ALA A 117 -24.31 -24.59 10.62
N ILE A 118 -24.57 -25.69 11.33
CA ILE A 118 -25.84 -25.94 12.03
C ILE A 118 -26.03 -24.90 13.15
N GLN A 119 -24.98 -24.61 13.94
CA GLN A 119 -25.04 -23.62 15.03
C GLN A 119 -25.22 -22.18 14.50
N LEU A 120 -24.59 -21.86 13.36
CA LEU A 120 -24.80 -20.57 12.69
C LEU A 120 -26.22 -20.42 12.17
N ALA A 121 -26.77 -21.45 11.52
CA ALA A 121 -28.15 -21.43 11.06
C ALA A 121 -29.14 -21.30 12.24
N ASP A 122 -28.84 -21.91 13.40
CA ASP A 122 -29.65 -21.80 14.63
C ASP A 122 -29.64 -20.36 15.22
N ALA A 123 -28.45 -19.74 15.22
CA ALA A 123 -28.30 -18.34 15.64
C ALA A 123 -29.06 -17.35 14.73
N LEU A 124 -28.96 -17.54 13.40
CA LEU A 124 -29.67 -16.71 12.43
C LEU A 124 -31.18 -16.92 12.51
N ASP A 125 -31.65 -18.15 12.68
CA ASP A 125 -33.09 -18.46 12.86
C ASP A 125 -33.66 -17.70 14.08
N ALA A 126 -32.95 -17.72 15.19
CA ALA A 126 -33.35 -17.00 16.40
C ALA A 126 -33.39 -15.49 16.24
N ALA A 127 -32.48 -14.90 15.46
CA ALA A 127 -32.44 -13.47 15.17
C ALA A 127 -33.55 -13.08 14.17
N HIS A 128 -33.67 -13.83 13.07
CA HIS A 128 -34.64 -13.59 12.00
C HIS A 128 -36.08 -13.72 12.51
N SER A 129 -36.36 -14.63 13.43
CA SER A 129 -37.70 -14.75 14.06
C SER A 129 -38.12 -13.51 14.86
N LYS A 130 -37.15 -12.66 15.24
CA LYS A 130 -37.38 -11.38 15.92
C LYS A 130 -37.27 -10.19 14.96
N GLY A 131 -37.17 -10.43 13.64
CA GLY A 131 -37.03 -9.38 12.63
C GLY A 131 -35.63 -8.74 12.59
N ILE A 132 -34.62 -9.35 13.19
CA ILE A 132 -33.25 -8.82 13.27
C ILE A 132 -32.40 -9.47 12.19
N ILE A 133 -31.84 -8.69 11.27
CA ILE A 133 -30.95 -9.10 10.19
C ILE A 133 -29.52 -8.70 10.59
N HIS A 134 -28.56 -9.62 10.42
CA HIS A 134 -27.15 -9.37 10.81
C HIS A 134 -26.40 -8.44 9.85
N ARG A 135 -26.57 -8.65 8.54
CA ARG A 135 -26.01 -7.83 7.43
C ARG A 135 -24.49 -7.86 7.24
N ASP A 136 -23.73 -8.48 8.13
CA ASP A 136 -22.26 -8.58 8.04
C ASP A 136 -21.77 -9.96 8.55
N ILE A 137 -22.38 -11.05 8.06
CA ILE A 137 -21.92 -12.42 8.34
C ILE A 137 -20.63 -12.69 7.60
N LYS A 138 -19.54 -12.90 8.37
CA LYS A 138 -18.21 -13.21 7.87
C LYS A 138 -17.39 -13.93 8.96
N PRO A 139 -16.29 -14.64 8.63
CA PRO A 139 -15.50 -15.41 9.59
C PRO A 139 -14.98 -14.61 10.79
N ALA A 140 -14.63 -13.34 10.60
CA ALA A 140 -14.18 -12.44 11.67
C ALA A 140 -15.27 -12.17 12.73
N ASN A 141 -16.56 -12.25 12.36
CA ASN A 141 -17.70 -12.06 13.25
C ASN A 141 -18.26 -13.39 13.81
N ILE A 142 -17.54 -14.50 13.60
CA ILE A 142 -17.89 -15.83 14.09
C ILE A 142 -16.80 -16.32 15.02
N PHE A 143 -17.13 -16.58 16.27
CA PHE A 143 -16.17 -17.00 17.28
C PHE A 143 -16.37 -18.46 17.68
N LEU A 144 -15.30 -19.23 17.73
CA LEU A 144 -15.29 -20.64 18.12
C LEU A 144 -14.69 -20.76 19.52
N THR A 145 -15.54 -21.07 20.49
CA THR A 145 -15.07 -21.25 21.87
C THR A 145 -14.29 -22.56 22.03
N GLN A 146 -13.46 -22.66 23.08
CA GLN A 146 -12.73 -23.90 23.42
C GLN A 146 -13.67 -25.10 23.66
N ARG A 147 -14.93 -24.86 24.06
CA ARG A 147 -15.96 -25.89 24.23
C ARG A 147 -16.72 -26.24 22.96
N ALA A 148 -16.19 -25.84 21.81
CA ALA A 148 -16.78 -26.08 20.49
C ALA A 148 -18.16 -25.43 20.24
N VAL A 149 -18.53 -24.42 21.03
CA VAL A 149 -19.72 -23.60 20.83
C VAL A 149 -19.40 -22.46 19.91
N VAL A 150 -20.25 -22.24 18.90
CA VAL A 150 -20.17 -21.09 18.00
C VAL A 150 -20.85 -19.87 18.65
N LYS A 151 -20.25 -18.70 18.56
CA LYS A 151 -20.84 -17.44 18.97
C LYS A 151 -20.79 -16.43 17.81
N VAL A 152 -21.93 -15.92 17.39
CA VAL A 152 -22.04 -14.86 16.39
C VAL A 152 -21.89 -13.51 17.10
N LEU A 153 -21.02 -12.65 16.60
CA LEU A 153 -20.69 -11.33 17.14
C LEU A 153 -21.34 -10.23 16.29
N ASP A 154 -21.48 -9.05 16.85
CA ASP A 154 -21.73 -7.78 16.14
C ASP A 154 -22.99 -7.71 15.24
N PHE A 155 -24.16 -8.15 15.75
CA PHE A 155 -25.45 -8.00 15.08
C PHE A 155 -25.78 -6.53 14.81
N GLY A 156 -26.03 -6.17 13.54
CA GLY A 156 -26.63 -4.89 13.13
C GLY A 156 -25.72 -3.65 13.17
N LEU A 157 -24.49 -3.75 13.69
CA LEU A 157 -23.57 -2.59 13.85
C LEU A 157 -23.02 -2.03 12.53
N ALA A 158 -23.15 -2.75 11.43
CA ALA A 158 -22.60 -2.35 10.12
C ALA A 158 -23.39 -1.23 9.40
N LYS A 159 -24.64 -0.95 9.79
CA LYS A 159 -25.46 0.10 9.17
C LYS A 159 -25.00 1.53 9.51
N LEU A 160 -24.19 1.70 10.56
CA LEU A 160 -23.68 2.98 11.03
C LEU A 160 -22.65 3.64 10.13
N MET A 161 -22.05 2.90 9.19
CA MET A 161 -21.00 3.42 8.30
C MET A 161 -21.51 3.93 6.94
N ARG A 162 -22.83 3.97 6.71
CA ARG A 162 -23.40 4.56 5.49
C ARG A 162 -24.18 5.83 5.83
N PRO A 163 -23.81 7.01 5.27
CA PRO A 163 -24.72 8.17 5.27
C PRO A 163 -25.96 7.82 4.44
N GLU A 164 -27.15 7.92 5.03
CA GLU A 164 -28.37 7.91 4.24
C GLU A 164 -28.41 9.18 3.37
N PRO A 165 -28.86 9.12 2.09
CA PRO A 165 -29.15 10.32 1.32
C PRO A 165 -30.26 11.09 2.02
N GLY A 166 -30.01 12.39 2.24
CA GLY A 166 -30.91 13.28 2.97
C GLY A 166 -32.33 13.22 2.45
N MET A 167 -33.24 13.16 3.40
CA MET A 167 -34.66 13.34 3.24
C MET A 167 -34.93 14.81 2.87
N GLU A 168 -35.03 15.10 1.58
CA GLU A 168 -35.72 16.31 1.09
C GLU A 168 -36.93 15.93 0.27
N THR A 169 -38.05 16.37 0.80
CA THR A 169 -39.38 16.30 0.22
C THR A 169 -39.52 17.26 -0.98
N ILE A 170 -40.27 16.77 -1.95
CA ILE A 170 -41.12 17.48 -2.95
C ILE A 170 -40.47 17.89 -4.27
N GLY A 171 -40.84 17.17 -5.31
CA GLY A 171 -41.24 17.74 -6.63
C GLY A 171 -40.30 17.40 -7.79
N GLY A 172 -40.74 16.49 -8.67
CA GLY A 172 -40.35 16.48 -10.06
C GLY A 172 -39.64 15.23 -10.54
N ALA A 173 -40.41 14.40 -11.21
CA ALA A 173 -39.93 13.20 -11.93
C ALA A 173 -38.90 13.54 -13.01
N THR A 174 -37.76 12.86 -12.99
CA THR A 174 -37.06 12.41 -14.21
C THR A 174 -36.24 11.16 -13.87
N GLN A 175 -36.44 10.14 -14.68
CA GLN A 175 -35.71 8.88 -14.71
C GLN A 175 -34.23 9.16 -14.97
N ASP A 176 -33.36 8.73 -14.05
CA ASP A 176 -31.97 8.44 -14.41
C ASP A 176 -31.42 7.32 -13.50
N SER A 177 -30.76 6.39 -14.15
CA SER A 177 -30.19 5.16 -13.59
C SER A 177 -29.24 5.41 -12.41
N PRO A 178 -29.18 4.53 -11.39
CA PRO A 178 -28.29 4.70 -10.25
C PRO A 178 -26.83 4.58 -10.70
N ASN A 179 -26.08 5.65 -10.46
CA ASN A 179 -24.64 5.73 -10.76
C ASN A 179 -23.83 4.85 -9.77
N PRO A 180 -22.99 3.90 -10.22
CA PRO A 180 -22.19 3.01 -9.37
C PRO A 180 -21.14 3.72 -8.49
N ALA A 181 -20.91 5.02 -8.68
CA ALA A 181 -19.90 5.79 -7.97
C ALA A 181 -20.17 6.03 -6.47
N HIS A 182 -21.38 5.75 -5.96
CA HIS A 182 -21.73 5.97 -4.54
C HIS A 182 -21.45 4.77 -3.61
N LEU A 183 -20.93 3.65 -4.13
CA LEU A 183 -20.66 2.43 -3.36
C LEU A 183 -19.21 2.30 -2.86
N THR A 184 -18.35 3.25 -3.18
CA THR A 184 -16.93 3.27 -2.75
C THR A 184 -16.68 4.29 -1.64
N SER A 185 -17.29 4.11 -0.48
CA SER A 185 -16.85 4.84 0.72
C SER A 185 -15.50 4.29 1.21
N PRO A 186 -14.50 5.13 1.53
CA PRO A 186 -13.23 4.70 2.09
C PRO A 186 -13.46 4.03 3.45
N GLY A 187 -13.15 2.73 3.57
CA GLY A 187 -13.26 1.98 4.82
C GLY A 187 -13.80 0.56 4.72
N ALA A 188 -14.37 0.12 3.59
CA ALA A 188 -14.68 -1.29 3.38
C ALA A 188 -13.41 -2.00 2.90
N THR A 189 -12.75 -2.73 3.79
CA THR A 189 -11.64 -3.63 3.42
C THR A 189 -12.13 -4.60 2.35
N VAL A 190 -11.34 -4.82 1.29
CA VAL A 190 -11.63 -5.73 0.16
C VAL A 190 -12.10 -7.12 0.64
N GLY A 191 -11.65 -7.56 1.83
CA GLY A 191 -12.11 -8.81 2.46
C GLY A 191 -13.57 -8.82 2.91
N THR A 192 -14.18 -7.69 3.27
CA THR A 192 -15.59 -7.62 3.72
C THR A 192 -16.57 -7.67 2.55
N ILE A 193 -16.19 -7.13 1.40
CA ILE A 193 -17.04 -7.07 0.19
C ILE A 193 -17.38 -8.48 -0.33
N SER A 194 -16.44 -9.42 -0.23
CA SER A 194 -16.58 -10.78 -0.76
C SER A 194 -17.67 -11.63 -0.08
N TYR A 195 -18.20 -11.20 1.05
CA TYR A 195 -19.32 -11.87 1.76
C TYR A 195 -20.68 -11.19 1.53
N MET A 196 -20.72 -10.05 0.80
CA MET A 196 -21.97 -9.35 0.52
C MET A 196 -22.88 -10.15 -0.39
N SER A 197 -24.19 -10.02 -0.16
CA SER A 197 -25.20 -10.57 -1.07
C SER A 197 -25.39 -9.69 -2.31
N PRO A 198 -25.98 -10.23 -3.41
CA PRO A 198 -26.29 -9.44 -4.60
C PRO A 198 -27.13 -8.20 -4.31
N GLU A 199 -28.16 -8.32 -3.46
CA GLU A 199 -29.01 -7.21 -3.03
C GLU A 199 -28.24 -6.15 -2.22
N GLN A 200 -27.27 -6.54 -1.39
CA GLN A 200 -26.36 -5.60 -0.73
C GLN A 200 -25.47 -4.88 -1.74
N ALA A 201 -24.95 -5.63 -2.72
CA ALA A 201 -24.10 -5.06 -3.77
C ALA A 201 -24.86 -4.06 -4.67
N ARG A 202 -26.18 -4.28 -4.91
CA ARG A 202 -27.05 -3.37 -5.66
C ARG A 202 -27.61 -2.21 -4.82
N GLY A 203 -27.49 -2.28 -3.47
CA GLY A 203 -28.07 -1.28 -2.57
C GLY A 203 -29.61 -1.40 -2.42
N GLU A 204 -30.16 -2.55 -2.70
CA GLU A 204 -31.59 -2.88 -2.58
C GLU A 204 -32.03 -3.04 -1.11
N ASP A 205 -33.34 -3.08 -0.87
CA ASP A 205 -33.90 -3.40 0.44
C ASP A 205 -33.52 -4.83 0.86
N LEU A 206 -33.00 -4.96 2.09
CA LEU A 206 -32.47 -6.19 2.64
C LEU A 206 -33.50 -6.93 3.47
N ASP A 207 -33.57 -8.24 3.26
CA ASP A 207 -34.33 -9.16 4.11
C ASP A 207 -33.43 -10.24 4.72
N THR A 208 -34.01 -11.21 5.43
CA THR A 208 -33.30 -12.26 6.14
C THR A 208 -32.47 -13.17 5.22
N ARG A 209 -32.79 -13.24 3.93
CA ARG A 209 -32.10 -14.07 2.92
C ARG A 209 -30.72 -13.52 2.55
N THR A 210 -30.47 -12.26 2.85
CA THR A 210 -29.13 -11.63 2.76
C THR A 210 -28.12 -12.34 3.64
N ASP A 211 -28.47 -12.62 4.90
CA ASP A 211 -27.59 -13.35 5.83
C ASP A 211 -27.36 -14.81 5.39
N LEU A 212 -28.34 -15.42 4.72
CA LEU A 212 -28.22 -16.78 4.20
C LEU A 212 -27.23 -16.87 3.04
N PHE A 213 -27.20 -15.88 2.14
CA PHE A 213 -26.16 -15.79 1.11
C PHE A 213 -24.76 -15.64 1.72
N SER A 214 -24.60 -14.73 2.67
CA SER A 214 -23.33 -14.52 3.38
C SER A 214 -22.88 -15.78 4.13
N LEU A 215 -23.82 -16.52 4.76
CA LEU A 215 -23.54 -17.82 5.38
C LEU A 215 -23.14 -18.87 4.32
N GLY A 216 -23.73 -18.86 3.13
CA GLY A 216 -23.31 -19.70 2.00
C GLY A 216 -21.87 -19.45 1.60
N THR A 217 -21.45 -18.18 1.54
CA THR A 217 -20.06 -17.81 1.29
C THR A 217 -19.12 -18.33 2.37
N VAL A 218 -19.51 -18.24 3.65
CA VAL A 218 -18.72 -18.79 4.78
C VAL A 218 -18.62 -20.30 4.71
N ILE A 219 -19.72 -21.01 4.42
CA ILE A 219 -19.73 -22.49 4.28
C ILE A 219 -18.85 -22.93 3.10
N TYR A 220 -18.92 -22.22 1.96
CA TYR A 220 -18.06 -22.48 0.81
C TYR A 220 -16.59 -22.35 1.19
N GLN A 221 -16.23 -21.26 1.88
CA GLN A 221 -14.85 -21.05 2.34
C GLN A 221 -14.39 -22.11 3.34
N MET A 222 -15.22 -22.50 4.31
CA MET A 222 -14.90 -23.59 5.23
C MET A 222 -14.68 -24.94 4.51
N ALA A 223 -15.43 -25.20 3.43
CA ALA A 223 -15.38 -26.44 2.68
C ALA A 223 -14.21 -26.52 1.70
N THR A 224 -13.80 -25.40 1.10
CA THR A 224 -12.82 -25.35 0.00
C THR A 224 -11.53 -24.65 0.36
N GLY A 225 -11.49 -23.85 1.44
CA GLY A 225 -10.40 -22.94 1.78
C GLY A 225 -10.29 -21.72 0.84
N LYS A 226 -11.24 -21.54 -0.10
CA LYS A 226 -11.24 -20.45 -1.08
C LYS A 226 -12.53 -19.64 -1.00
N MET A 227 -12.47 -18.40 -1.47
CA MET A 227 -13.66 -17.57 -1.61
C MET A 227 -14.45 -17.95 -2.87
N PRO A 228 -15.80 -17.95 -2.85
CA PRO A 228 -16.61 -18.23 -4.04
C PRO A 228 -16.54 -17.10 -5.08
N PHE A 229 -16.42 -15.86 -4.63
CA PHE A 229 -16.34 -14.66 -5.47
C PHE A 229 -15.05 -13.90 -5.17
N THR A 230 -14.17 -13.78 -6.16
CA THR A 230 -12.86 -13.17 -6.04
C THR A 230 -12.65 -12.17 -7.16
N GLY A 231 -11.83 -11.16 -6.91
CA GLY A 231 -11.47 -10.17 -7.92
C GLY A 231 -10.34 -9.27 -7.46
N MET A 232 -9.63 -8.67 -8.40
CA MET A 232 -8.50 -7.77 -8.11
C MET A 232 -8.94 -6.39 -7.63
N THR A 233 -10.18 -6.02 -7.86
CA THR A 233 -10.78 -4.75 -7.41
C THR A 233 -12.17 -4.99 -6.85
N SER A 234 -12.66 -4.07 -6.02
CA SER A 234 -14.04 -4.12 -5.52
C SER A 234 -15.07 -4.24 -6.65
N ALA A 235 -14.85 -3.57 -7.78
CA ALA A 235 -15.74 -3.63 -8.93
C ALA A 235 -15.80 -5.03 -9.55
N VAL A 236 -14.66 -5.73 -9.65
CA VAL A 236 -14.60 -7.12 -10.15
C VAL A 236 -15.26 -8.09 -9.17
N ILE A 237 -15.10 -7.87 -7.86
CA ILE A 237 -15.78 -8.69 -6.84
C ILE A 237 -17.30 -8.44 -6.91
N PHE A 238 -17.76 -7.20 -7.04
CA PHE A 238 -19.18 -6.89 -7.22
C PHE A 238 -19.74 -7.54 -8.49
N HIS A 239 -19.03 -7.46 -9.62
CA HIS A 239 -19.44 -8.16 -10.85
C HIS A 239 -19.54 -9.68 -10.62
N ALA A 240 -18.56 -10.29 -9.92
CA ALA A 240 -18.61 -11.72 -9.61
C ALA A 240 -19.79 -12.08 -8.70
N ILE A 241 -20.09 -11.27 -7.67
CA ILE A 241 -21.25 -11.46 -6.79
C ILE A 241 -22.56 -11.33 -7.56
N LEU A 242 -22.65 -10.42 -8.52
CA LEU A 242 -23.88 -10.12 -9.24
C LEU A 242 -24.16 -11.08 -10.39
N GLU A 243 -23.11 -11.51 -11.13
CA GLU A 243 -23.27 -12.13 -12.45
C GLU A 243 -22.59 -13.51 -12.60
N LEU A 244 -21.57 -13.83 -11.80
CA LEU A 244 -20.79 -15.05 -12.00
C LEU A 244 -21.18 -16.15 -11.00
N ASP A 245 -21.27 -17.38 -11.50
CA ASP A 245 -21.40 -18.56 -10.64
C ASP A 245 -20.05 -18.93 -10.02
N PRO A 246 -20.04 -19.37 -8.75
CA PRO A 246 -18.83 -19.82 -8.10
C PRO A 246 -18.36 -21.16 -8.70
N VAL A 247 -17.03 -21.40 -8.64
CA VAL A 247 -16.50 -22.72 -8.97
C VAL A 247 -17.16 -23.77 -8.06
N PRO A 248 -17.70 -24.90 -8.61
CA PRO A 248 -18.32 -25.94 -7.78
C PRO A 248 -17.38 -26.42 -6.66
N ALA A 249 -17.86 -26.46 -5.42
CA ALA A 249 -17.03 -26.84 -4.27
C ALA A 249 -16.40 -28.23 -4.40
N LEU A 250 -17.09 -29.18 -5.06
CA LEU A 250 -16.57 -30.52 -5.34
C LEU A 250 -15.37 -30.55 -6.30
N GLN A 251 -15.25 -29.57 -7.19
CA GLN A 251 -14.05 -29.42 -8.04
C GLN A 251 -12.81 -29.01 -7.26
N LEU A 252 -12.99 -28.26 -6.18
CA LEU A 252 -11.90 -27.80 -5.32
C LEU A 252 -11.58 -28.77 -4.18
N ASN A 253 -12.59 -29.51 -3.72
CA ASN A 253 -12.47 -30.53 -2.67
C ASN A 253 -13.36 -31.72 -2.98
N SER A 254 -12.83 -32.72 -3.64
CA SER A 254 -13.56 -33.93 -4.06
C SER A 254 -13.99 -34.85 -2.89
N THR A 255 -13.56 -34.57 -1.66
CA THR A 255 -13.96 -35.35 -0.46
C THR A 255 -15.29 -34.89 0.14
N LEU A 256 -15.88 -33.82 -0.37
CA LEU A 256 -17.13 -33.25 0.11
C LEU A 256 -18.32 -34.18 -0.28
N PRO A 257 -19.33 -34.26 0.57
CA PRO A 257 -20.58 -34.92 0.18
C PRO A 257 -21.28 -34.14 -0.94
N PRO A 258 -21.79 -34.79 -2.02
CA PRO A 258 -22.50 -34.09 -3.12
C PRO A 258 -23.67 -33.24 -2.59
N LYS A 259 -24.34 -33.65 -1.56
CA LYS A 259 -25.45 -32.93 -0.93
C LYS A 259 -25.02 -31.61 -0.29
N LEU A 260 -23.74 -31.47 0.15
CA LEU A 260 -23.24 -30.22 0.66
C LEU A 260 -23.07 -29.21 -0.48
N GLN A 261 -22.65 -29.62 -1.66
CA GLN A 261 -22.60 -28.76 -2.84
C GLN A 261 -23.98 -28.21 -3.20
N GLU A 262 -25.02 -29.04 -3.26
CA GLU A 262 -26.39 -28.59 -3.54
C GLU A 262 -26.85 -27.52 -2.52
N ILE A 263 -26.51 -27.72 -1.23
CA ILE A 263 -26.83 -26.74 -0.17
C ILE A 263 -26.10 -25.43 -0.41
N ILE A 264 -24.80 -25.47 -0.75
CA ILE A 264 -23.99 -24.30 -1.04
C ILE A 264 -24.50 -23.56 -2.27
N GLU A 265 -24.78 -24.27 -3.37
CA GLU A 265 -25.31 -23.67 -4.61
C GLU A 265 -26.63 -22.95 -4.32
N LYS A 266 -27.56 -23.59 -3.61
CA LYS A 266 -28.84 -22.99 -3.24
C LYS A 266 -28.70 -21.76 -2.34
N LEU A 267 -27.66 -21.68 -1.49
CA LEU A 267 -27.36 -20.50 -0.67
C LEU A 267 -26.79 -19.34 -1.50
N LEU A 268 -26.01 -19.66 -2.55
CA LEU A 268 -25.33 -18.69 -3.39
C LEU A 268 -26.09 -18.27 -4.65
N GLU A 269 -27.38 -18.71 -4.77
CA GLU A 269 -28.26 -18.23 -5.83
C GLU A 269 -28.36 -16.70 -5.87
N LYS A 270 -28.29 -16.13 -7.07
CA LYS A 270 -28.32 -14.68 -7.25
C LYS A 270 -29.69 -14.09 -6.99
N ASP A 271 -30.72 -14.83 -7.43
CA ASP A 271 -32.10 -14.52 -7.13
C ASP A 271 -32.45 -14.98 -5.72
N ARG A 272 -32.80 -14.05 -4.85
CA ARG A 272 -33.19 -14.34 -3.45
C ARG A 272 -34.40 -15.24 -3.33
N ASP A 273 -35.28 -15.29 -4.34
CA ASP A 273 -36.48 -16.14 -4.30
C ASP A 273 -36.16 -17.61 -4.56
N LEU A 274 -35.04 -17.93 -5.18
CA LEU A 274 -34.52 -19.27 -5.40
C LEU A 274 -33.64 -19.79 -4.25
N ARG A 275 -33.20 -18.92 -3.34
CA ARG A 275 -32.41 -19.31 -2.16
C ARG A 275 -33.26 -20.07 -1.11
N TYR A 276 -32.61 -20.47 -0.01
CA TYR A 276 -33.31 -20.81 1.22
C TYR A 276 -34.17 -19.63 1.69
N GLN A 277 -35.42 -19.86 2.01
CA GLN A 277 -36.33 -18.83 2.46
C GLN A 277 -36.27 -18.59 3.97
N SER A 278 -35.71 -19.55 4.74
CA SER A 278 -35.48 -19.41 6.18
C SER A 278 -34.21 -20.11 6.65
N ALA A 279 -33.59 -19.61 7.71
CA ALA A 279 -32.50 -20.29 8.39
C ALA A 279 -32.90 -21.63 9.00
N ALA A 280 -34.17 -21.80 9.36
CA ALA A 280 -34.72 -23.06 9.88
C ALA A 280 -34.69 -24.18 8.82
N ASP A 281 -35.03 -23.87 7.54
CA ASP A 281 -34.98 -24.85 6.44
C ASP A 281 -33.55 -25.29 6.18
N LEU A 282 -32.61 -24.33 6.09
CA LEU A 282 -31.17 -24.60 5.97
C LEU A 282 -30.68 -25.52 7.11
N ARG A 283 -31.02 -25.19 8.37
CA ARG A 283 -30.65 -25.98 9.54
C ARG A 283 -31.17 -27.39 9.45
N GLY A 284 -32.40 -27.57 8.94
CA GLY A 284 -33.03 -28.87 8.69
C GLY A 284 -32.21 -29.71 7.73
N ASP A 285 -31.80 -29.16 6.58
CA ASP A 285 -31.02 -29.85 5.56
C ASP A 285 -29.60 -30.20 6.04
N LEU A 286 -28.91 -29.25 6.72
CA LEU A 286 -27.62 -29.53 7.33
C LEU A 286 -27.67 -30.65 8.39
N LYS A 287 -28.72 -30.72 9.22
CA LYS A 287 -28.91 -31.81 10.20
C LYS A 287 -29.17 -33.15 9.52
N ARG A 288 -29.89 -33.16 8.38
CA ARG A 288 -30.07 -34.37 7.57
C ARG A 288 -28.74 -34.84 7.01
N LEU A 289 -27.99 -33.92 6.38
CA LEU A 289 -26.69 -34.25 5.81
C LEU A 289 -25.71 -34.77 6.88
N LYS A 290 -25.67 -34.17 8.07
CA LYS A 290 -24.83 -34.68 9.17
C LYS A 290 -25.16 -36.12 9.54
N ARG A 291 -26.45 -36.48 9.67
CA ARG A 291 -26.88 -37.86 9.94
C ARG A 291 -26.48 -38.84 8.83
N ASP A 292 -26.59 -38.42 7.56
CA ASP A 292 -26.24 -39.26 6.41
C ASP A 292 -24.74 -39.55 6.37
N VAL A 293 -23.88 -38.54 6.66
CA VAL A 293 -22.42 -38.69 6.77
C VAL A 293 -22.05 -39.62 7.94
N GLU A 294 -22.68 -39.47 9.10
CA GLU A 294 -22.44 -40.31 10.27
C GLU A 294 -22.92 -41.76 10.06
N SER A 295 -24.06 -41.98 9.35
CA SER A 295 -24.57 -43.31 9.05
C SER A 295 -23.76 -44.01 7.95
N GLY A 296 -23.32 -43.31 6.93
CA GLY A 296 -22.42 -43.82 5.90
C GLY A 296 -21.09 -44.34 6.46
N ARG A 297 -20.54 -43.68 7.48
CA ARG A 297 -19.35 -44.15 8.20
C ARG A 297 -19.61 -45.42 9.02
N LYS A 298 -20.76 -45.55 9.63
CA LYS A 298 -21.13 -46.76 10.38
C LYS A 298 -21.29 -47.99 9.48
N THR A 299 -21.86 -47.83 8.26
CA THR A 299 -21.95 -48.87 7.25
C THR A 299 -20.60 -49.22 6.65
N ALA A 300 -19.73 -48.28 6.39
CA ALA A 300 -18.36 -48.55 5.92
C ALA A 300 -17.50 -49.25 6.97
N ALA A 301 -17.63 -48.90 8.26
CA ALA A 301 -16.95 -49.58 9.37
C ALA A 301 -17.51 -51.01 9.63
N GLY A 302 -18.80 -51.23 9.33
CA GLY A 302 -19.42 -52.55 9.42
C GLY A 302 -19.05 -53.48 8.24
N SER A 303 -18.83 -52.92 7.04
CA SER A 303 -18.45 -53.69 5.84
C SER A 303 -16.97 -54.12 5.85
N SER A 304 -16.09 -53.41 6.51
CA SER A 304 -14.66 -53.78 6.61
C SER A 304 -14.41 -54.96 7.56
N LEU A 305 -15.34 -55.30 8.44
CA LEU A 305 -15.26 -56.48 9.33
C LEU A 305 -15.87 -57.76 8.74
N SER A 306 -16.75 -57.67 7.69
CA SER A 306 -17.34 -58.83 7.04
C SER A 306 -16.55 -59.32 5.83
N THR A 307 -15.65 -58.52 5.23
CA THR A 307 -14.85 -58.94 4.06
C THR A 307 -13.57 -59.69 4.46
N ALA A 308 -13.17 -59.66 5.73
CA ALA A 308 -11.98 -60.36 6.24
C ALA A 308 -12.20 -61.80 6.64
N VAL A 309 -13.47 -62.25 6.70
CA VAL A 309 -13.84 -63.63 7.12
C VAL A 309 -14.22 -64.54 5.94
N GLN A 310 -14.43 -64.05 4.72
CA GLN A 310 -14.88 -64.82 3.55
C GLN A 310 -13.78 -65.11 2.51
N SER A 311 -12.54 -64.74 2.73
CA SER A 311 -11.40 -65.01 1.82
C SER A 311 -10.55 -66.22 2.22
N ALA A 312 -10.97 -67.04 3.20
CA ALA A 312 -10.19 -68.17 3.71
C ALA A 312 -10.69 -69.56 3.36
N LEU A 313 -11.71 -69.72 2.52
CA LEU A 313 -12.20 -71.02 2.13
C LEU A 313 -12.62 -71.06 0.65
N SER A 314 -11.69 -71.33 -0.27
CA SER A 314 -11.84 -72.03 -1.54
C SER A 314 -10.53 -72.04 -2.34
N ALA A 315 -9.70 -73.03 -2.03
CA ALA A 315 -8.64 -73.47 -2.93
C ALA A 315 -8.90 -74.93 -3.31
N SER A 316 -9.01 -75.20 -4.59
CA SER A 316 -8.46 -76.38 -5.22
C SER A 316 -8.93 -76.53 -6.67
N PRO A 317 -8.23 -77.34 -7.50
CA PRO A 317 -7.64 -76.88 -8.74
C PRO A 317 -8.24 -77.58 -9.98
N SER A 318 -8.00 -77.03 -11.17
CA SER A 318 -8.10 -77.93 -12.39
C SER A 318 -7.20 -77.39 -13.49
N THR A 319 -6.39 -78.31 -13.83
CA THR A 319 -5.47 -78.55 -14.92
C THR A 319 -5.93 -78.18 -16.33
N GLY A 320 -4.90 -77.92 -17.21
CA GLY A 320 -4.97 -78.12 -18.68
C GLY A 320 -4.40 -76.93 -19.46
N SER A 321 -3.38 -76.98 -19.96
CA SER A 321 -2.43 -77.57 -20.94
C SER A 321 -1.91 -76.55 -21.92
N LEU A 322 -0.58 -76.48 -21.91
CA LEU A 322 0.42 -76.25 -22.99
C LEU A 322 -0.04 -75.73 -24.34
N SER A 323 0.59 -74.60 -24.80
CA SER A 323 1.20 -74.61 -26.12
C SER A 323 2.37 -73.67 -26.16
N GLN A 324 3.55 -74.21 -26.47
CA GLN A 324 4.83 -73.54 -26.85
C GLN A 324 4.73 -72.99 -28.28
N ALA A 325 5.30 -71.85 -28.52
CA ALA A 325 5.96 -71.47 -29.76
C ALA A 325 6.92 -70.34 -29.41
N GLU A 326 8.09 -70.61 -29.12
CA GLU A 326 9.32 -70.75 -29.95
C GLU A 326 9.83 -69.42 -30.51
N LEU A 327 10.98 -69.09 -29.98
CA LEU A 327 11.92 -68.05 -30.40
C LEU A 327 12.23 -68.11 -31.86
N ALA A 328 12.14 -67.03 -32.58
CA ALA A 328 12.95 -66.77 -33.79
C ALA A 328 13.63 -65.42 -33.65
N ARG A 329 14.93 -65.52 -33.28
CA ARG A 329 15.91 -64.46 -33.56
C ARG A 329 16.14 -64.49 -35.07
N THR A 330 15.85 -63.39 -35.76
CA THR A 330 16.45 -63.13 -37.05
C THR A 330 17.13 -61.76 -37.04
N SER A 331 18.43 -61.82 -37.18
CA SER A 331 19.34 -60.76 -37.46
C SER A 331 19.01 -60.14 -38.83
N SER A 332 18.71 -58.84 -38.86
CA SER A 332 18.66 -58.05 -40.07
C SER A 332 19.51 -56.79 -39.95
N GLY A 333 20.81 -57.03 -39.75
CA GLY A 333 21.85 -56.03 -39.79
C GLY A 333 22.58 -55.85 -41.12
N SER A 334 22.10 -56.37 -42.26
CA SER A 334 22.82 -56.32 -43.50
C SER A 334 22.10 -55.74 -44.73
N ALA A 335 20.86 -55.29 -44.60
CA ALA A 335 20.09 -54.78 -45.75
C ALA A 335 20.09 -53.26 -45.96
N VAL A 336 20.57 -52.50 -44.96
CA VAL A 336 20.55 -51.02 -45.05
C VAL A 336 21.84 -50.46 -45.67
N ALA A 337 22.96 -51.24 -45.69
CA ALA A 337 24.22 -50.76 -46.24
C ALA A 337 24.29 -50.81 -47.76
N ALA A 338 23.36 -51.56 -48.45
CA ALA A 338 23.45 -51.71 -49.95
C ALA A 338 22.56 -50.71 -50.72
N ALA A 339 21.68 -50.00 -50.07
CA ALA A 339 20.82 -49.00 -50.72
C ALA A 339 21.38 -47.55 -50.67
N ALA A 340 22.42 -47.28 -49.87
CA ALA A 340 23.00 -45.93 -49.70
C ALA A 340 23.92 -45.48 -50.85
N GLY A 341 24.13 -46.32 -51.90
CA GLY A 341 25.06 -46.01 -52.98
C GLY A 341 24.46 -45.28 -54.18
N ARG A 342 23.17 -45.03 -54.28
CA ARG A 342 22.53 -44.48 -55.50
C ARG A 342 21.86 -43.12 -55.45
N HIS A 343 21.73 -42.50 -54.22
CA HIS A 343 21.18 -41.15 -54.15
C HIS A 343 21.91 -40.30 -53.14
N LYS A 344 23.08 -39.77 -53.46
CA LYS A 344 23.85 -38.85 -52.65
C LYS A 344 23.14 -37.52 -52.37
N PHE A 345 22.07 -37.19 -53.11
CA PHE A 345 21.24 -35.99 -52.89
C PHE A 345 20.07 -36.22 -51.88
N GLY A 346 19.56 -37.46 -51.79
CA GLY A 346 18.44 -37.72 -50.83
C GLY A 346 18.87 -37.91 -49.39
N ALA A 347 20.09 -38.42 -49.15
CA ALA A 347 20.60 -38.66 -47.79
C ALA A 347 20.98 -37.34 -47.10
N SER A 348 21.55 -36.36 -47.83
CA SER A 348 21.83 -35.03 -47.30
C SER A 348 20.57 -34.24 -46.99
N LEU A 349 19.53 -34.36 -47.82
CA LEU A 349 18.24 -33.71 -47.55
C LEU A 349 17.52 -34.33 -46.34
N GLY A 350 17.60 -35.66 -46.15
CA GLY A 350 17.05 -36.36 -44.98
C GLY A 350 17.73 -35.98 -43.66
N VAL A 351 19.06 -35.81 -43.68
CA VAL A 351 19.83 -35.34 -42.49
C VAL A 351 19.52 -33.89 -42.20
N VAL A 352 19.42 -33.01 -43.20
CA VAL A 352 19.05 -31.60 -43.01
C VAL A 352 17.62 -31.49 -42.49
N LEU A 353 16.68 -32.29 -42.99
CA LEU A 353 15.31 -32.32 -42.51
C LEU A 353 15.23 -32.90 -41.09
N GLY A 354 15.99 -33.91 -40.75
CA GLY A 354 16.11 -34.49 -39.42
C GLY A 354 16.66 -33.49 -38.41
N VAL A 355 17.73 -32.76 -38.79
CA VAL A 355 18.30 -31.69 -37.94
C VAL A 355 17.30 -30.52 -37.80
N ALA A 356 16.61 -30.13 -38.86
CA ALA A 356 15.58 -29.09 -38.80
C ALA A 356 14.39 -29.49 -37.90
N VAL A 357 13.94 -30.74 -37.94
CA VAL A 357 12.90 -31.28 -37.03
C VAL A 357 13.38 -31.33 -35.58
N LEU A 358 14.66 -31.74 -35.34
CA LEU A 358 15.25 -31.71 -33.98
C LEU A 358 15.39 -30.27 -33.44
N LEU A 359 15.81 -29.32 -34.30
CA LEU A 359 15.88 -27.90 -33.93
C LEU A 359 14.49 -27.31 -33.70
N ALA A 360 13.50 -27.67 -34.50
CA ALA A 360 12.09 -27.26 -34.31
C ALA A 360 11.51 -27.90 -33.04
N ALA A 361 11.80 -29.16 -32.74
CA ALA A 361 11.41 -29.83 -31.52
C ALA A 361 12.08 -29.22 -30.28
N ALA A 362 13.39 -28.94 -30.36
CA ALA A 362 14.17 -28.28 -29.33
C ALA A 362 13.64 -26.83 -29.11
N TYR A 363 13.33 -26.10 -30.17
CA TYR A 363 12.69 -24.78 -30.10
C TYR A 363 11.25 -24.88 -29.57
N GLY A 364 10.50 -25.92 -29.97
CA GLY A 364 9.15 -26.17 -29.42
C GLY A 364 9.18 -26.49 -27.93
N ILE A 365 10.10 -27.32 -27.47
CA ILE A 365 10.33 -27.64 -26.06
C ILE A 365 10.84 -26.39 -25.32
N TYR A 366 11.78 -25.65 -25.85
CA TYR A 366 12.25 -24.38 -25.30
C TYR A 366 11.12 -23.34 -25.20
N SER A 367 10.30 -23.19 -26.24
CA SER A 367 9.15 -22.29 -26.27
C SER A 367 8.04 -22.75 -25.32
N TRP A 368 7.81 -24.07 -25.16
CA TRP A 368 6.85 -24.63 -24.23
C TRP A 368 7.29 -24.45 -22.77
N LEU A 369 8.59 -24.72 -22.47
CA LEU A 369 9.19 -24.44 -21.16
C LEU A 369 9.20 -22.93 -20.83
N GLY A 370 9.32 -22.06 -21.85
CA GLY A 370 9.25 -20.61 -21.67
C GLY A 370 7.84 -20.07 -21.50
N ARG A 371 6.82 -20.74 -22.08
CA ARG A 371 5.41 -20.30 -21.99
C ARG A 371 4.76 -20.49 -20.61
N ASN A 372 5.27 -21.40 -19.79
CA ASN A 372 4.70 -21.72 -18.48
C ASN A 372 5.35 -20.94 -17.32
N ARG A 373 6.19 -19.92 -17.60
CA ARG A 373 6.78 -19.09 -16.56
C ARG A 373 5.88 -17.90 -16.27
N THR A 374 5.00 -18.06 -15.28
CA THR A 374 4.13 -17.00 -14.80
C THR A 374 4.94 -15.87 -14.17
N THR A 375 4.47 -14.63 -14.30
CA THR A 375 5.05 -13.48 -13.59
C THR A 375 4.93 -13.71 -12.09
N PRO A 376 5.99 -13.45 -11.28
CA PRO A 376 5.91 -13.63 -9.82
C PRO A 376 4.86 -12.70 -9.21
N PHE A 377 4.25 -13.12 -8.12
CA PHE A 377 3.24 -12.35 -7.39
C PHE A 377 2.03 -11.93 -8.26
N GLN A 378 1.63 -12.71 -9.25
CA GLN A 378 0.36 -12.49 -9.98
C GLN A 378 -0.85 -12.77 -9.10
N ASN A 379 -0.75 -13.77 -8.20
CA ASN A 379 -1.73 -14.09 -7.18
C ASN A 379 -1.03 -14.10 -5.83
N PHE A 380 -1.29 -13.13 -5.00
CA PHE A 380 -0.65 -13.01 -3.68
C PHE A 380 -1.67 -12.68 -2.59
N SER A 381 -1.33 -13.03 -1.36
CA SER A 381 -2.01 -12.53 -0.16
C SER A 381 -1.19 -11.44 0.50
N VAL A 382 -1.86 -10.45 1.10
CA VAL A 382 -1.21 -9.37 1.85
C VAL A 382 -1.58 -9.51 3.32
N ASN A 383 -0.57 -9.56 4.19
CA ASN A 383 -0.75 -9.58 5.64
C ASN A 383 0.00 -8.40 6.26
N LYS A 384 -0.72 -7.54 6.98
CA LYS A 384 -0.15 -6.42 7.74
C LYS A 384 0.61 -6.96 8.95
N VAL A 385 1.85 -6.52 9.13
CA VAL A 385 2.76 -6.96 10.21
C VAL A 385 2.89 -5.91 11.29
N THR A 386 2.85 -4.64 10.93
CA THR A 386 2.85 -3.52 11.88
C THR A 386 1.55 -2.75 11.79
N GLU A 387 1.20 -2.03 12.85
CA GLU A 387 0.03 -1.16 12.93
C GLU A 387 0.41 0.18 13.58
N THR A 388 1.68 0.58 13.44
CA THR A 388 2.20 1.79 14.08
C THR A 388 2.03 3.02 13.21
N GLY A 389 1.85 2.85 11.89
CA GLY A 389 1.76 3.94 10.93
C GLY A 389 3.10 4.62 10.58
N ASP A 390 4.20 4.22 11.23
CA ASP A 390 5.47 4.95 11.25
C ASP A 390 6.64 4.19 10.60
N ALA A 391 6.37 3.09 9.86
CA ALA A 391 7.42 2.30 9.22
C ALA A 391 8.08 3.08 8.07
N ALA A 392 9.41 3.12 8.03
CA ALA A 392 10.19 3.86 7.02
C ALA A 392 11.07 2.96 6.14
N LEU A 393 11.65 1.89 6.67
CA LEU A 393 12.41 0.89 5.94
C LEU A 393 12.09 -0.51 6.46
N VAL A 394 12.25 -1.51 5.59
CA VAL A 394 12.03 -2.91 5.95
C VAL A 394 13.06 -3.84 5.32
N ALA A 395 13.45 -4.88 6.06
CA ALA A 395 14.19 -6.04 5.52
C ALA A 395 13.62 -7.33 6.11
N ILE A 396 13.52 -8.39 5.29
CA ILE A 396 13.09 -9.73 5.72
C ILE A 396 14.29 -10.68 5.74
N SER A 397 14.34 -11.57 6.74
CA SER A 397 15.38 -12.59 6.80
C SER A 397 15.27 -13.60 5.65
N PRO A 398 16.37 -14.24 5.22
CA PRO A 398 16.36 -15.24 4.16
C PRO A 398 15.35 -16.37 4.36
N ASP A 399 15.12 -16.79 5.62
CA ASP A 399 14.16 -17.84 5.99
C ASP A 399 12.72 -17.33 6.17
N GLY A 400 12.50 -16.01 6.05
CA GLY A 400 11.20 -15.35 6.18
C GLY A 400 10.66 -15.25 7.61
N LYS A 401 11.46 -15.58 8.65
CA LYS A 401 11.00 -15.60 10.05
C LYS A 401 11.20 -14.29 10.80
N TYR A 402 12.10 -13.43 10.35
CA TYR A 402 12.40 -12.17 11.01
C TYR A 402 12.19 -11.00 10.05
N ILE A 403 11.68 -9.91 10.59
CA ILE A 403 11.54 -8.63 9.89
C ILE A 403 12.25 -7.57 10.70
N LEU A 404 13.20 -6.90 10.05
CA LEU A 404 13.87 -5.72 10.56
C LEU A 404 13.13 -4.49 10.04
N THR A 405 12.69 -3.61 10.94
CA THR A 405 11.89 -2.44 10.61
C THR A 405 12.52 -1.19 11.22
N LEU A 406 12.69 -0.16 10.40
CA LEU A 406 12.96 1.19 10.86
C LEU A 406 11.62 1.90 11.13
N VAL A 407 11.48 2.41 12.34
CA VAL A 407 10.29 3.17 12.77
C VAL A 407 10.72 4.61 13.05
N ARG A 408 9.96 5.57 12.49
CA ARG A 408 10.19 7.01 12.72
C ARG A 408 9.08 7.57 13.60
N SER A 409 9.42 7.99 14.81
CA SER A 409 8.46 8.58 15.75
C SER A 409 9.04 9.83 16.40
N ASN A 410 8.28 10.92 16.40
CA ASN A 410 8.67 12.21 17.01
C ASN A 410 10.04 12.77 16.55
N GLY A 411 10.36 12.58 15.26
CA GLY A 411 11.65 13.02 14.68
C GLY A 411 12.83 12.10 14.99
N LEU A 412 12.68 11.11 15.87
CA LEU A 412 13.69 10.10 16.16
C LEU A 412 13.42 8.84 15.35
N VAL A 413 14.46 8.10 15.03
CA VAL A 413 14.36 6.80 14.36
C VAL A 413 14.89 5.69 15.25
N SER A 414 14.23 4.54 15.23
CA SER A 414 14.63 3.34 15.97
C SER A 414 14.59 2.11 15.07
N LEU A 415 15.42 1.12 15.38
CA LEU A 415 15.51 -0.12 14.63
C LEU A 415 15.00 -1.28 15.49
N SER A 416 13.99 -1.99 15.00
CA SER A 416 13.39 -3.12 15.71
C SER A 416 13.38 -4.38 14.85
N LEU A 417 13.59 -5.53 15.49
CA LEU A 417 13.52 -6.85 14.91
C LEU A 417 12.28 -7.56 15.42
N ARG A 418 11.38 -7.96 14.52
CA ARG A 418 10.18 -8.74 14.82
C ARG A 418 10.37 -10.18 14.38
N ASN A 419 10.07 -11.13 15.27
CA ASN A 419 9.92 -12.53 14.92
C ASN A 419 8.48 -12.75 14.41
N VAL A 420 8.32 -13.10 13.14
CA VAL A 420 7.01 -13.24 12.47
C VAL A 420 6.14 -14.34 13.09
N PRO A 421 6.66 -15.58 13.32
CA PRO A 421 5.89 -16.65 13.95
C PRO A 421 5.37 -16.37 15.35
N THR A 422 6.16 -15.71 16.20
CA THR A 422 5.83 -15.47 17.60
C THR A 422 5.30 -14.06 17.86
N ASN A 423 5.41 -13.18 16.87
CA ASN A 423 5.07 -11.76 16.96
C ASN A 423 5.85 -10.98 18.05
N SER A 424 6.96 -11.55 18.54
CA SER A 424 7.81 -10.88 19.52
C SER A 424 8.68 -9.82 18.84
N ILE A 425 8.92 -8.71 19.54
CA ILE A 425 9.69 -7.57 19.04
C ILE A 425 10.90 -7.39 19.96
N THR A 426 12.08 -7.26 19.35
CA THR A 426 13.33 -6.91 20.04
C THR A 426 13.85 -5.60 19.46
N GLN A 427 14.18 -4.64 20.29
CA GLN A 427 14.81 -3.39 19.87
C GLN A 427 16.29 -3.66 19.56
N VAL A 428 16.73 -3.31 18.35
CA VAL A 428 18.12 -3.46 17.87
C VAL A 428 18.89 -2.17 18.13
N GLU A 429 18.31 -1.02 17.75
CA GLU A 429 18.87 0.31 18.00
C GLU A 429 17.81 1.18 18.67
N PRO A 430 18.17 1.92 19.75
CA PRO A 430 17.24 2.82 20.44
C PRO A 430 16.89 4.04 19.57
N PRO A 431 15.80 4.77 19.92
CA PRO A 431 15.46 6.02 19.22
C PRO A 431 16.62 7.02 19.27
N ALA A 432 17.04 7.51 18.11
CA ALA A 432 18.12 8.49 17.94
C ALA A 432 17.83 9.42 16.76
N ASP A 433 18.44 10.61 16.81
CA ASP A 433 18.39 11.57 15.69
C ASP A 433 19.53 11.25 14.70
N VAL A 434 19.27 10.26 13.83
CA VAL A 434 20.20 9.75 12.81
C VAL A 434 19.44 9.42 11.52
N GLY A 435 20.13 9.50 10.38
CA GLY A 435 19.59 9.08 9.07
C GLY A 435 19.90 7.61 8.78
N TYR A 436 19.02 6.89 8.10
CA TYR A 436 19.25 5.54 7.59
C TYR A 436 19.02 5.50 6.07
N ASN A 437 19.95 4.86 5.34
CA ASN A 437 19.88 4.68 3.89
C ASN A 437 19.63 3.23 3.45
N GLY A 438 19.66 2.26 4.34
CA GLY A 438 19.40 0.88 3.96
C GLY A 438 19.44 -0.12 5.11
N LEU A 439 18.68 -1.21 4.91
CA LEU A 439 18.62 -2.37 5.81
C LEU A 439 18.78 -3.64 5.00
N ARG A 440 19.60 -4.60 5.47
CA ARG A 440 19.75 -5.93 4.85
C ARG A 440 20.06 -6.99 5.91
N PHE A 441 19.59 -8.22 5.67
CA PHE A 441 20.14 -9.40 6.34
C PHE A 441 21.32 -9.94 5.54
N SER A 442 22.28 -10.59 6.24
CA SER A 442 23.28 -11.42 5.57
C SER A 442 22.61 -12.59 4.83
N PRO A 443 23.20 -13.13 3.75
CA PRO A 443 22.65 -14.28 3.02
C PRO A 443 22.42 -15.52 3.89
N ASP A 444 23.22 -15.71 4.95
CA ASP A 444 23.08 -16.80 5.94
C ASP A 444 22.07 -16.50 7.07
N GLY A 445 21.54 -15.27 7.10
CA GLY A 445 20.57 -14.83 8.11
C GLY A 445 21.10 -14.56 9.51
N ASN A 446 22.42 -14.61 9.72
CA ASN A 446 23.03 -14.48 11.05
C ASN A 446 23.30 -13.03 11.48
N TYR A 447 23.41 -12.11 10.51
CA TYR A 447 23.74 -10.71 10.75
C TYR A 447 22.74 -9.76 10.12
N LEU A 448 22.57 -8.63 10.79
CA LEU A 448 21.89 -7.43 10.31
C LEU A 448 22.93 -6.47 9.76
N TYR A 449 22.67 -5.89 8.59
CA TYR A 449 23.45 -4.80 8.02
C TYR A 449 22.56 -3.58 7.86
N PHE A 450 23.07 -2.43 8.28
CA PHE A 450 22.36 -1.17 8.11
C PHE A 450 23.34 -0.02 7.83
N VAL A 451 22.89 0.87 6.98
CA VAL A 451 23.63 2.08 6.64
C VAL A 451 22.97 3.23 7.38
N ARG A 452 23.70 3.89 8.25
CA ARG A 452 23.22 5.03 9.03
C ARG A 452 24.27 6.11 9.24
N SER A 453 23.83 7.35 9.51
CA SER A 453 24.68 8.42 10.02
C SER A 453 24.99 8.25 11.50
N ASP A 454 26.06 8.94 11.99
CA ASP A 454 26.30 9.08 13.42
C ASP A 454 25.57 10.31 13.97
N PRO A 455 25.20 10.32 15.29
CA PRO A 455 24.60 11.48 15.92
C PRO A 455 25.47 12.74 15.76
N GLY A 456 24.89 13.83 15.26
CA GLY A 456 25.57 15.09 15.03
C GLY A 456 26.37 15.18 13.72
N ASN A 457 26.40 14.11 12.90
CA ASN A 457 27.00 14.11 11.57
C ASN A 457 26.04 13.44 10.56
N ALA A 458 25.02 14.19 10.14
CA ALA A 458 23.96 13.66 9.26
C ALA A 458 24.45 13.43 7.81
N GLU A 459 25.58 14.03 7.41
CA GLU A 459 26.05 13.99 6.03
C GLU A 459 26.87 12.74 5.69
N LEU A 460 27.57 12.17 6.68
CA LEU A 460 28.40 10.98 6.46
C LEU A 460 27.68 9.71 6.91
N GLN A 461 27.52 8.78 6.00
CA GLN A 461 26.85 7.50 6.24
C GLN A 461 27.87 6.37 6.45
N PHE A 462 27.57 5.49 7.40
CA PHE A 462 28.44 4.38 7.77
C PHE A 462 27.70 3.05 7.67
N LEU A 463 28.40 2.02 7.18
CA LEU A 463 27.90 0.65 7.18
C LEU A 463 28.17 -0.01 8.53
N TYR A 464 27.14 -0.49 9.18
CA TYR A 464 27.21 -1.27 10.42
C TYR A 464 26.77 -2.72 10.19
N ARG A 465 27.33 -3.64 11.00
CA ARG A 465 26.94 -5.03 11.13
C ARG A 465 26.60 -5.33 12.59
N ALA A 466 25.48 -6.01 12.84
CA ALA A 466 25.12 -6.51 14.17
C ALA A 466 24.64 -7.97 14.08
N PRO A 467 24.91 -8.84 15.10
CA PRO A 467 24.31 -10.16 15.16
C PRO A 467 22.78 -10.09 15.29
N VAL A 468 22.04 -10.98 14.62
CA VAL A 468 20.56 -11.01 14.67
C VAL A 468 20.05 -11.26 16.11
N LEU A 469 20.75 -12.05 16.90
CA LEU A 469 20.37 -12.37 18.28
C LEU A 469 20.79 -11.31 19.31
N GLY A 470 21.23 -10.15 18.86
CA GLY A 470 21.70 -9.05 19.71
C GLY A 470 23.22 -8.98 19.85
N GLY A 471 23.73 -7.80 20.12
CA GLY A 471 25.15 -7.51 20.25
C GLY A 471 25.45 -6.06 19.88
N VAL A 472 26.69 -5.60 20.13
CA VAL A 472 27.09 -4.24 19.78
C VAL A 472 27.35 -4.19 18.28
N PRO A 473 26.76 -3.20 17.55
CA PRO A 473 27.04 -3.02 16.13
C PRO A 473 28.51 -2.70 15.87
N GLU A 474 29.07 -3.36 14.86
CA GLU A 474 30.43 -3.15 14.38
C GLU A 474 30.39 -2.27 13.11
N ARG A 475 31.19 -1.20 13.07
CA ARG A 475 31.36 -0.36 11.90
C ARG A 475 32.32 -1.02 10.91
N LEU A 476 31.85 -1.25 9.66
CA LEU A 476 32.59 -1.96 8.62
C LEU A 476 33.17 -1.02 7.54
N ALA A 477 32.41 0.00 7.16
CA ALA A 477 32.80 0.96 6.12
C ALA A 477 32.26 2.34 6.42
N GLU A 478 32.89 3.35 5.83
CA GLU A 478 32.47 4.73 5.89
C GLU A 478 32.18 5.25 4.47
N ASP A 479 31.39 6.33 4.40
CA ASP A 479 31.01 6.98 3.16
C ASP A 479 30.25 6.03 2.22
N VAL A 480 29.13 5.49 2.73
CA VAL A 480 28.26 4.52 2.08
C VAL A 480 26.91 5.18 1.83
N ASP A 481 26.69 5.68 0.61
CA ASP A 481 25.56 6.56 0.29
C ASP A 481 24.31 5.86 -0.24
N SER A 482 24.31 4.51 -0.25
CA SER A 482 23.15 3.73 -0.68
C SER A 482 22.95 2.51 0.20
N ASN A 483 21.82 1.81 0.00
CA ASN A 483 21.66 0.45 0.48
C ASN A 483 22.74 -0.46 -0.13
N ILE A 484 23.12 -1.52 0.57
CA ILE A 484 24.10 -2.50 0.09
C ILE A 484 23.40 -3.67 -0.62
N THR A 485 24.13 -4.35 -1.50
CA THR A 485 23.76 -5.65 -2.07
C THR A 485 24.90 -6.63 -1.90
N PHE A 486 24.57 -7.92 -1.65
CA PHE A 486 25.58 -8.98 -1.53
C PHE A 486 25.82 -9.66 -2.88
N SER A 487 27.05 -10.11 -3.13
CA SER A 487 27.33 -11.11 -4.15
C SER A 487 26.63 -12.44 -3.79
N PRO A 488 26.28 -13.31 -4.77
CA PRO A 488 25.53 -14.55 -4.50
C PRO A 488 26.22 -15.49 -3.49
N ASP A 489 27.54 -15.47 -3.45
CA ASP A 489 28.37 -16.24 -2.49
C ASP A 489 28.55 -15.54 -1.13
N GLY A 490 28.01 -14.32 -0.96
CA GLY A 490 28.16 -13.53 0.24
C GLY A 490 29.56 -12.99 0.53
N SER A 491 30.54 -13.23 -0.34
CA SER A 491 31.96 -12.83 -0.13
C SER A 491 32.21 -11.34 -0.34
N LYS A 492 31.33 -10.65 -1.07
CA LYS A 492 31.44 -9.23 -1.42
C LYS A 492 30.13 -8.50 -1.20
N ILE A 493 30.24 -7.17 -1.04
CA ILE A 493 29.10 -6.24 -1.09
C ILE A 493 29.35 -5.19 -2.16
N ALA A 494 28.28 -4.61 -2.68
CA ALA A 494 28.35 -3.43 -3.54
C ALA A 494 27.45 -2.31 -3.00
N PHE A 495 27.92 -1.06 -3.16
CA PHE A 495 27.21 0.15 -2.72
C PHE A 495 27.67 1.37 -3.54
N MET A 496 26.96 2.47 -3.42
CA MET A 496 27.30 3.75 -4.06
C MET A 496 28.05 4.67 -3.11
N ARG A 497 28.92 5.48 -3.71
CA ARG A 497 29.62 6.59 -3.07
C ARG A 497 29.56 7.80 -3.99
N TYR A 498 29.15 8.96 -3.46
CA TYR A 498 29.01 10.19 -4.21
C TYR A 498 30.03 11.23 -3.72
N ASP A 499 30.45 12.11 -4.64
CA ASP A 499 31.25 13.30 -4.37
C ASP A 499 32.62 13.06 -3.69
N ASN A 500 33.02 11.84 -3.47
CA ASN A 500 34.26 11.47 -2.80
C ASN A 500 35.08 10.43 -3.62
N PRO A 501 36.36 10.68 -3.94
CA PRO A 501 37.12 11.93 -3.69
C PRO A 501 36.80 13.03 -4.71
N ASP A 502 36.06 12.74 -5.78
CA ASP A 502 35.81 13.67 -6.89
C ASP A 502 34.39 14.29 -6.76
N PRO A 503 34.24 15.57 -6.42
CA PRO A 503 32.94 16.23 -6.38
C PRO A 503 32.21 16.15 -7.74
N GLY A 504 30.88 15.96 -7.72
CA GLY A 504 30.04 15.83 -8.91
C GLY A 504 30.13 14.48 -9.61
N LYS A 505 30.76 13.46 -8.97
CA LYS A 505 30.83 12.10 -9.51
C LYS A 505 30.28 11.07 -8.54
N TYR A 506 29.69 10.01 -9.12
CA TYR A 506 29.36 8.78 -8.38
C TYR A 506 30.37 7.67 -8.64
N ARG A 507 30.44 6.71 -7.74
CA ARG A 507 31.21 5.48 -7.84
C ARG A 507 30.37 4.30 -7.35
N LEU A 508 30.30 3.23 -8.14
CA LEU A 508 29.82 1.92 -7.69
C LEU A 508 31.03 1.16 -7.12
N ILE A 509 31.04 0.98 -5.81
CA ILE A 509 32.11 0.33 -5.05
C ILE A 509 31.75 -1.15 -4.84
N VAL A 510 32.74 -2.01 -5.03
CA VAL A 510 32.69 -3.43 -4.63
C VAL A 510 33.72 -3.65 -3.53
N ARG A 511 33.26 -4.14 -2.36
CA ARG A 511 34.10 -4.38 -1.17
C ARG A 511 34.13 -5.86 -0.81
N SER A 512 35.33 -6.40 -0.59
CA SER A 512 35.54 -7.75 -0.05
C SER A 512 35.16 -7.79 1.44
N MET A 513 34.31 -8.75 1.82
CA MET A 513 33.91 -8.93 3.23
C MET A 513 35.02 -9.53 4.08
N GLN A 514 35.98 -10.24 3.46
CA GLN A 514 37.08 -10.86 4.17
C GLN A 514 38.25 -9.90 4.39
N SER A 515 38.72 -9.21 3.31
CA SER A 515 39.90 -8.33 3.37
C SER A 515 39.55 -6.87 3.67
N GLY A 516 38.30 -6.45 3.45
CA GLY A 516 37.85 -5.06 3.52
C GLY A 516 38.32 -4.21 2.34
N GLU A 517 38.98 -4.80 1.34
CA GLU A 517 39.48 -4.10 0.15
C GLU A 517 38.31 -3.61 -0.71
N GLU A 518 38.40 -2.35 -1.16
CA GLU A 518 37.40 -1.67 -1.98
C GLU A 518 37.96 -1.46 -3.41
N THR A 519 37.11 -1.73 -4.39
CA THR A 519 37.40 -1.49 -5.80
C THR A 519 36.26 -0.73 -6.45
N THR A 520 36.59 0.30 -7.25
CA THR A 520 35.59 1.02 -8.06
C THR A 520 35.29 0.19 -9.31
N LEU A 521 34.05 -0.35 -9.39
CA LEU A 521 33.58 -1.11 -10.55
C LEU A 521 33.17 -0.18 -11.70
N SER A 522 32.47 0.92 -11.39
CA SER A 522 31.98 1.88 -12.38
C SER A 522 31.91 3.26 -11.78
N ALA A 523 32.08 4.33 -12.59
CA ALA A 523 31.99 5.71 -12.14
C ALA A 523 31.46 6.61 -13.26
N GLY A 524 30.89 7.75 -12.87
CA GLY A 524 30.36 8.75 -13.82
C GLY A 524 29.95 10.04 -13.13
N PRO A 525 29.41 11.00 -13.88
CA PRO A 525 28.92 12.26 -13.33
C PRO A 525 27.60 12.05 -12.56
N ASN A 526 27.40 12.74 -11.42
CA ASN A 526 26.17 12.65 -10.60
C ASN A 526 24.90 13.04 -11.38
N THR A 527 25.01 13.91 -12.38
CA THR A 527 23.87 14.29 -13.27
C THR A 527 23.29 13.14 -14.07
N ARG A 528 23.97 12.01 -14.11
CA ARG A 528 23.53 10.73 -14.72
C ARG A 528 23.81 9.59 -13.76
N GLY A 529 23.64 9.85 -12.45
CA GLY A 529 23.94 8.91 -11.39
C GLY A 529 23.09 7.66 -11.48
N ILE A 530 23.72 6.52 -11.20
CA ILE A 530 23.05 5.27 -10.87
C ILE A 530 22.96 5.15 -9.36
N ASN A 531 21.93 4.45 -8.86
CA ASN A 531 21.70 4.30 -7.43
C ASN A 531 21.17 2.88 -7.12
N ARG A 532 21.03 2.54 -5.85
CA ARG A 532 20.41 1.30 -5.32
C ARG A 532 20.83 0.04 -6.07
N PRO A 533 22.08 -0.41 -5.91
CA PRO A 533 22.61 -1.57 -6.62
C PRO A 533 21.91 -2.87 -6.18
N ALA A 534 21.62 -3.75 -7.13
CA ALA A 534 21.08 -5.08 -6.92
C ALA A 534 21.94 -6.11 -7.69
N TRP A 535 22.64 -7.00 -6.99
CA TRP A 535 23.50 -8.01 -7.59
C TRP A 535 22.69 -9.19 -8.11
N SER A 536 22.93 -9.61 -9.35
CA SER A 536 22.23 -10.74 -9.97
C SER A 536 22.58 -12.08 -9.29
N PRO A 537 21.65 -13.04 -9.25
CA PRO A 537 21.89 -14.36 -8.65
C PRO A 537 23.02 -15.17 -9.30
N ASP A 538 23.36 -14.88 -10.57
CA ASP A 538 24.48 -15.51 -11.28
C ASP A 538 25.83 -14.82 -11.03
N GLY A 539 25.84 -13.71 -10.29
CA GLY A 539 27.03 -12.95 -9.93
C GLY A 539 27.62 -12.07 -11.03
N ARG A 540 27.03 -12.04 -12.24
CA ARG A 540 27.65 -11.40 -13.42
C ARG A 540 27.21 -9.95 -13.62
N THR A 541 26.09 -9.55 -13.09
CA THR A 541 25.49 -8.23 -13.36
C THR A 541 25.06 -7.56 -12.06
N ILE A 542 25.29 -6.26 -11.94
CA ILE A 542 24.65 -5.43 -10.93
C ILE A 542 23.67 -4.51 -11.66
N VAL A 543 22.37 -4.57 -11.30
CA VAL A 543 21.36 -3.64 -11.83
C VAL A 543 21.18 -2.53 -10.84
N CYS A 544 21.20 -1.29 -11.33
CA CYS A 544 20.96 -0.06 -10.57
C CYS A 544 19.80 0.70 -11.19
N ASP A 545 19.05 1.45 -10.39
CA ASP A 545 18.20 2.49 -10.92
C ASP A 545 19.04 3.75 -11.25
N GLY A 546 18.64 4.51 -12.25
CA GLY A 546 19.37 5.71 -12.64
C GLY A 546 18.79 6.43 -13.85
N VAL A 547 19.18 7.70 -13.99
CA VAL A 547 18.75 8.55 -15.10
C VAL A 547 19.59 8.23 -16.35
N GLN A 548 18.93 7.76 -17.38
CA GLN A 548 19.60 7.43 -18.66
C GLN A 548 19.78 8.69 -19.54
N PRO A 549 20.76 8.67 -20.48
CA PRO A 549 20.91 9.74 -21.44
C PRO A 549 19.62 10.00 -22.24
N GLY A 550 19.14 11.24 -22.25
CA GLY A 550 17.92 11.65 -22.97
C GLY A 550 16.62 11.36 -22.22
N SER A 551 16.66 10.92 -20.95
CA SER A 551 15.50 10.73 -20.07
C SER A 551 15.56 11.75 -18.93
N SER A 552 14.38 12.15 -18.42
CA SER A 552 14.21 12.91 -17.18
C SER A 552 13.74 12.05 -16.01
N VAL A 553 13.45 10.77 -16.25
CA VAL A 553 12.97 9.81 -15.24
C VAL A 553 13.97 8.70 -15.02
N SER A 554 13.95 8.08 -13.84
CA SER A 554 14.79 6.95 -13.51
C SER A 554 14.33 5.68 -14.22
N GLY A 555 15.26 5.01 -14.88
CA GLY A 555 15.10 3.69 -15.46
C GLY A 555 16.08 2.69 -14.82
N LEU A 556 16.30 1.55 -15.45
CA LEU A 556 17.24 0.54 -15.00
C LEU A 556 18.49 0.47 -15.88
N VAL A 557 19.65 0.41 -15.24
CA VAL A 557 20.97 0.28 -15.88
C VAL A 557 21.63 -1.00 -15.36
N ALA A 558 22.06 -1.85 -16.26
CA ALA A 558 22.84 -3.05 -15.93
C ALA A 558 24.33 -2.77 -16.07
N VAL A 559 25.10 -3.11 -15.05
CA VAL A 559 26.57 -2.97 -14.98
C VAL A 559 27.18 -4.36 -14.97
N ASP A 560 28.08 -4.66 -15.92
CA ASP A 560 28.82 -5.92 -15.97
C ASP A 560 29.87 -5.96 -14.86
N VAL A 561 29.87 -7.05 -14.05
CA VAL A 561 30.77 -7.17 -12.90
C VAL A 561 32.24 -7.38 -13.34
N SER A 562 32.47 -7.90 -14.55
CA SER A 562 33.82 -8.21 -15.03
C SER A 562 34.60 -7.00 -15.54
N ASP A 563 33.92 -6.00 -16.14
CA ASP A 563 34.58 -4.85 -16.76
C ASP A 563 33.92 -3.47 -16.41
N GLY A 564 32.85 -3.46 -15.61
CA GLY A 564 32.16 -2.25 -15.16
C GLY A 564 31.38 -1.52 -16.27
N LYS A 565 31.20 -2.13 -17.45
CA LYS A 565 30.45 -1.51 -18.54
C LYS A 565 28.96 -1.44 -18.22
N GLN A 566 28.40 -0.28 -18.49
CA GLN A 566 26.98 0.03 -18.30
C GLN A 566 26.21 -0.18 -19.60
N ARG A 567 25.02 -0.76 -19.48
CA ARG A 567 24.04 -0.83 -20.56
C ARG A 567 22.63 -0.51 -20.05
N PRO A 568 21.81 0.21 -20.81
CA PRO A 568 20.40 0.38 -20.48
C PRO A 568 19.69 -0.98 -20.44
N LEU A 569 18.86 -1.21 -19.42
CA LEU A 569 18.02 -2.41 -19.32
C LEU A 569 16.55 -2.07 -19.57
N PHE A 570 16.07 -1.00 -18.97
CA PHE A 570 14.67 -0.58 -19.06
C PHE A 570 14.56 0.94 -18.92
N ASN A 571 13.68 1.54 -19.75
CA ASN A 571 13.28 2.93 -19.63
C ASN A 571 11.80 3.05 -20.03
N SER A 572 11.02 3.76 -19.22
CA SER A 572 9.62 4.10 -19.49
C SER A 572 9.39 5.59 -19.28
N GLY A 573 8.17 6.06 -19.52
CA GLY A 573 7.75 7.41 -19.13
C GLY A 573 7.55 7.57 -17.63
N ASP A 574 7.54 6.46 -16.87
CA ASP A 574 7.41 6.41 -15.42
C ASP A 574 8.78 6.21 -14.76
N SER A 575 8.93 6.65 -13.50
CA SER A 575 10.17 6.49 -12.74
C SER A 575 10.22 5.11 -12.09
N VAL A 576 11.17 4.27 -12.50
CA VAL A 576 11.38 2.94 -11.95
C VAL A 576 12.61 2.91 -11.09
N ILE A 577 12.44 2.53 -9.82
CA ILE A 577 13.48 2.56 -8.79
C ILE A 577 13.51 1.26 -7.96
N GLU A 578 14.53 1.11 -7.14
CA GLU A 578 14.70 0.04 -6.15
C GLU A 578 14.63 -1.38 -6.74
N PRO A 579 15.54 -1.71 -7.66
CA PRO A 579 15.59 -3.04 -8.27
C PRO A 579 15.89 -4.12 -7.22
N LEU A 580 15.12 -5.22 -7.25
CA LEU A 580 15.31 -6.39 -6.40
C LEU A 580 15.20 -7.67 -7.22
N TRP A 581 16.29 -8.41 -7.36
CA TRP A 581 16.31 -9.66 -8.11
C TRP A 581 15.42 -10.73 -7.49
N ILE A 582 14.67 -11.45 -8.32
CA ILE A 582 14.08 -12.73 -7.93
C ILE A 582 15.13 -13.84 -7.99
N ALA A 583 14.99 -14.86 -7.14
CA ALA A 583 16.02 -15.87 -6.90
C ALA A 583 16.42 -16.66 -8.15
N ASP A 584 15.54 -16.86 -9.12
CA ASP A 584 15.79 -17.59 -10.37
C ASP A 584 16.46 -16.75 -11.47
N GLY A 585 16.71 -15.46 -11.23
CA GLY A 585 17.42 -14.56 -12.12
C GLY A 585 16.69 -14.13 -13.40
N ARG A 586 15.40 -14.49 -13.60
CA ARG A 586 14.63 -14.14 -14.80
C ARG A 586 14.12 -12.70 -14.82
N GLY A 587 14.34 -11.92 -13.76
CA GLY A 587 13.95 -10.51 -13.69
C GLY A 587 14.03 -9.93 -12.29
N LEU A 588 13.49 -8.74 -12.16
CA LEU A 588 13.54 -7.93 -10.94
C LEU A 588 12.14 -7.46 -10.56
N LEU A 589 11.88 -7.43 -9.25
CA LEU A 589 10.83 -6.60 -8.70
C LEU A 589 11.36 -5.16 -8.57
N VAL A 590 10.50 -4.20 -8.84
CA VAL A 590 10.83 -2.77 -8.84
C VAL A 590 9.67 -1.97 -8.25
N LEU A 591 9.96 -0.77 -7.83
CA LEU A 591 8.97 0.25 -7.51
C LEU A 591 8.75 1.15 -8.74
N ASP A 592 7.53 1.17 -9.25
CA ASP A 592 7.07 1.93 -10.41
C ASP A 592 6.28 3.15 -9.94
N SER A 593 6.92 4.32 -9.96
CA SER A 593 6.29 5.60 -9.60
C SER A 593 5.61 6.19 -10.82
N GLN A 594 4.28 6.10 -10.83
CA GLN A 594 3.46 6.42 -11.99
C GLN A 594 3.35 7.92 -12.24
N SER A 595 3.73 8.35 -13.44
CA SER A 595 3.56 9.75 -13.88
C SER A 595 2.08 10.17 -13.94
N SER A 596 1.17 9.21 -14.19
CA SER A 596 -0.28 9.46 -14.18
C SER A 596 -0.83 9.93 -12.83
N THR A 597 -0.10 9.72 -11.74
CA THR A 597 -0.47 10.15 -10.38
C THR A 597 0.45 11.26 -9.85
N ASN A 598 1.16 11.96 -10.73
CA ASN A 598 2.21 12.93 -10.37
C ASN A 598 3.27 12.33 -9.43
N TYR A 599 3.65 11.06 -9.67
CA TYR A 599 4.61 10.31 -8.84
C TYR A 599 4.22 10.17 -7.36
N THR A 600 2.97 10.48 -6.99
CA THR A 600 2.46 10.34 -5.62
C THR A 600 2.13 8.90 -5.25
N ARG A 601 1.92 8.05 -6.26
CA ARG A 601 1.60 6.64 -6.07
C ARG A 601 2.68 5.78 -6.69
N THR A 602 3.24 4.92 -5.88
CA THR A 602 4.27 3.95 -6.29
C THR A 602 3.69 2.55 -6.18
N GLN A 603 3.76 1.78 -7.27
CA GLN A 603 3.28 0.41 -7.35
C GLN A 603 4.44 -0.57 -7.48
N ILE A 604 4.22 -1.84 -7.14
CA ILE A 604 5.21 -2.90 -7.36
C ILE A 604 5.01 -3.44 -8.77
N ALA A 605 6.10 -3.55 -9.53
CA ALA A 605 6.11 -4.14 -10.86
C ALA A 605 7.24 -5.16 -11.01
N PHE A 606 7.15 -6.00 -12.02
CA PHE A 606 8.18 -6.96 -12.42
C PHE A 606 8.77 -6.54 -13.76
N VAL A 607 10.10 -6.49 -13.85
CA VAL A 607 10.84 -6.24 -15.10
C VAL A 607 11.59 -7.53 -15.47
N SER A 608 11.26 -8.11 -16.62
CA SER A 608 11.93 -9.33 -17.11
C SER A 608 13.39 -9.06 -17.48
N TYR A 609 14.26 -10.05 -17.29
CA TYR A 609 15.66 -9.99 -17.68
C TYR A 609 16.00 -11.16 -18.62
N PRO A 610 16.70 -10.93 -19.72
CA PRO A 610 17.32 -9.66 -20.17
C PRO A 610 16.43 -8.74 -21.04
N GLU A 611 15.15 -9.09 -21.29
CA GLU A 611 14.28 -8.43 -22.27
C GLU A 611 13.83 -7.00 -21.84
N GLY A 612 13.82 -6.71 -20.54
CA GLY A 612 13.41 -5.41 -20.02
C GLY A 612 11.89 -5.14 -20.18
N LYS A 613 11.03 -6.16 -20.08
CA LYS A 613 9.58 -5.98 -20.16
C LYS A 613 8.98 -5.75 -18.77
N LEU A 614 8.31 -4.62 -18.57
CA LEU A 614 7.61 -4.32 -17.33
C LEU A 614 6.22 -4.95 -17.31
N THR A 615 5.87 -5.57 -16.17
CA THR A 615 4.55 -6.14 -15.89
C THR A 615 4.14 -5.72 -14.48
N PRO A 616 3.03 -4.99 -14.29
CA PRO A 616 2.56 -4.59 -12.97
C PRO A 616 2.22 -5.79 -12.08
N VAL A 617 2.63 -5.73 -10.81
CA VAL A 617 2.30 -6.69 -9.75
C VAL A 617 1.14 -6.17 -8.92
N THR A 618 1.22 -4.93 -8.41
CA THR A 618 0.11 -4.27 -7.72
C THR A 618 -0.60 -3.26 -8.62
N ARG A 619 -1.90 -3.03 -8.38
CA ARG A 619 -2.74 -2.09 -9.13
C ARG A 619 -3.84 -1.49 -8.25
N ASP A 620 -3.55 -1.30 -6.98
CA ASP A 620 -4.49 -0.74 -6.00
C ASP A 620 -4.29 0.77 -5.80
N THR A 621 -5.01 1.33 -4.85
CA THR A 621 -4.95 2.76 -4.53
C THR A 621 -3.87 3.12 -3.52
N ASN A 622 -3.18 2.13 -2.94
CA ASN A 622 -2.13 2.35 -1.96
C ASN A 622 -0.81 2.73 -2.64
N SER A 623 0.15 3.18 -1.86
CA SER A 623 1.53 3.40 -2.28
C SER A 623 2.44 2.39 -1.59
N TYR A 624 3.44 1.87 -2.32
CA TYR A 624 4.40 0.91 -1.80
C TYR A 624 5.79 1.51 -1.78
N SER A 625 6.57 1.17 -0.76
CA SER A 625 7.99 1.56 -0.65
C SER A 625 8.78 0.46 0.03
N ALA A 626 10.08 0.45 -0.21
CA ALA A 626 11.02 -0.56 0.31
C ALA A 626 10.66 -2.01 -0.06
N LEU A 627 11.53 -2.68 -0.80
CA LEU A 627 11.35 -4.06 -1.21
C LEU A 627 12.38 -4.97 -0.55
N SER A 628 11.94 -6.07 0.06
CA SER A 628 12.83 -7.09 0.60
C SER A 628 12.22 -8.48 0.45
N LEU A 629 12.91 -9.38 -0.25
CA LEU A 629 12.44 -10.70 -0.63
C LEU A 629 13.15 -11.78 0.20
N ALA A 630 12.40 -12.74 0.76
CA ALA A 630 12.97 -13.92 1.39
C ALA A 630 13.68 -14.81 0.33
N ALA A 631 14.68 -15.60 0.75
CA ALA A 631 15.47 -16.44 -0.17
C ALA A 631 14.63 -17.45 -0.96
N THR A 632 13.48 -17.86 -0.44
CA THR A 632 12.52 -18.73 -1.15
C THR A 632 11.89 -18.07 -2.38
N GLY A 633 11.95 -16.73 -2.49
CA GLY A 633 11.28 -15.96 -3.53
C GLY A 633 9.77 -15.87 -3.40
N GLN A 634 9.18 -16.45 -2.35
CA GLN A 634 7.73 -16.55 -2.15
C GLN A 634 7.15 -15.50 -1.19
N VAL A 635 8.00 -14.83 -0.39
CA VAL A 635 7.57 -13.84 0.61
C VAL A 635 8.32 -12.55 0.37
N LEU A 636 7.57 -11.52 0.03
CA LEU A 636 8.05 -10.13 -0.13
C LEU A 636 7.59 -9.31 1.06
N ALA A 637 8.52 -8.67 1.76
CA ALA A 637 8.23 -7.63 2.72
C ALA A 637 8.31 -6.26 2.04
N THR A 638 7.31 -5.43 2.25
CA THR A 638 7.25 -4.07 1.72
C THR A 638 6.51 -3.17 2.71
N ILE A 639 6.61 -1.87 2.53
CA ILE A 639 5.84 -0.90 3.29
C ILE A 639 4.66 -0.45 2.45
N LEU A 640 3.46 -0.60 3.00
CA LEU A 640 2.24 -0.09 2.43
C LEU A 640 1.91 1.23 3.11
N THR A 641 1.75 2.28 2.31
CA THR A 641 1.43 3.63 2.77
C THR A 641 0.03 4.01 2.35
N GLU A 642 -0.83 4.27 3.33
CA GLU A 642 -2.12 4.90 3.16
C GLU A 642 -1.96 6.40 3.37
N GLN A 643 -2.31 7.20 2.35
CA GLN A 643 -2.22 8.65 2.41
C GLN A 643 -3.56 9.22 2.89
N ARG A 644 -3.51 10.04 3.95
CA ARG A 644 -4.69 10.71 4.53
C ARG A 644 -4.49 12.21 4.58
N TRP A 645 -4.56 12.83 3.42
CA TRP A 645 -4.37 14.27 3.27
C TRP A 645 -5.65 14.95 2.78
N ASN A 646 -5.85 16.16 3.28
CA ASN A 646 -7.00 16.99 2.94
C ASN A 646 -6.55 18.42 2.64
N LEU A 647 -7.22 19.02 1.67
CA LEU A 647 -7.26 20.46 1.52
C LEU A 647 -8.26 21.00 2.53
N ILE A 648 -7.76 21.76 3.51
CA ILE A 648 -8.58 22.41 4.53
C ILE A 648 -8.50 23.93 4.41
N VAL A 649 -9.54 24.59 4.85
CA VAL A 649 -9.58 26.06 4.97
C VAL A 649 -9.92 26.43 6.40
N ALA A 650 -9.10 27.30 6.99
CA ALA A 650 -9.24 27.83 8.32
C ALA A 650 -9.26 29.35 8.32
N PRO A 651 -9.78 30.02 9.35
CA PRO A 651 -9.50 31.44 9.58
C PRO A 651 -7.99 31.70 9.71
N SER A 652 -7.50 32.83 9.22
CA SER A 652 -6.06 33.18 9.31
C SER A 652 -5.65 33.68 10.71
N SER A 653 -6.43 33.36 11.75
CA SER A 653 -6.12 33.60 13.15
C SER A 653 -5.53 32.34 13.80
N SER A 654 -4.93 32.47 14.97
CA SER A 654 -4.31 31.36 15.71
C SER A 654 -5.28 30.28 16.18
N ASP A 655 -6.59 30.50 16.05
CA ASP A 655 -7.62 29.54 16.43
C ASP A 655 -8.07 28.76 15.21
N VAL A 656 -7.51 27.56 15.04
CA VAL A 656 -7.78 26.63 13.92
C VAL A 656 -8.97 25.69 14.19
N ALA A 657 -9.72 25.90 15.28
CA ALA A 657 -10.86 25.07 15.65
C ALA A 657 -11.99 25.09 14.59
N ASP A 658 -12.05 26.14 13.77
CA ASP A 658 -13.05 26.33 12.73
C ASP A 658 -12.56 25.87 11.32
N ALA A 659 -11.51 25.06 11.23
CA ALA A 659 -11.06 24.53 9.95
C ALA A 659 -12.06 23.54 9.37
N HIS A 660 -12.38 23.65 8.08
CA HIS A 660 -13.25 22.73 7.37
C HIS A 660 -12.55 22.08 6.17
N ILE A 661 -12.89 20.82 5.90
CA ILE A 661 -12.35 20.04 4.78
C ILE A 661 -13.05 20.49 3.49
N VAL A 662 -12.26 20.89 2.51
CA VAL A 662 -12.71 21.27 1.16
C VAL A 662 -12.68 20.07 0.21
N ALA A 663 -11.58 19.29 0.27
CA ALA A 663 -11.39 18.09 -0.56
C ALA A 663 -10.37 17.13 0.07
N ALA A 664 -10.50 15.84 -0.19
CA ALA A 664 -9.39 14.90 -0.03
C ALA A 664 -8.41 15.09 -1.20
N VAL A 665 -7.12 15.15 -0.92
CA VAL A 665 -6.06 15.39 -1.91
C VAL A 665 -4.86 14.48 -1.66
N PRO A 666 -3.98 14.24 -2.64
CA PRO A 666 -2.69 13.60 -2.41
C PRO A 666 -1.76 14.43 -1.50
N ALA A 667 -0.78 13.78 -0.89
CA ALA A 667 0.18 14.39 0.04
C ALA A 667 0.91 15.63 -0.51
N ASN A 668 1.37 15.56 -1.76
CA ASN A 668 2.18 16.60 -2.41
C ASN A 668 1.36 17.50 -3.34
N THR A 669 0.11 17.75 -3.02
CA THR A 669 -0.74 18.70 -3.73
C THR A 669 -0.30 20.13 -3.41
N ASN A 670 -0.09 20.92 -4.46
CA ASN A 670 0.20 22.36 -4.38
C ASN A 670 -1.09 23.15 -4.65
N LEU A 671 -1.19 24.32 -4.10
CA LEU A 671 -2.42 25.11 -4.18
C LEU A 671 -2.18 26.60 -4.38
N THR A 672 -3.17 27.28 -4.95
CA THR A 672 -3.23 28.75 -4.97
C THR A 672 -4.66 29.23 -4.77
N TRP A 673 -4.81 30.40 -4.14
CA TRP A 673 -6.09 31.12 -4.10
C TRP A 673 -6.26 31.97 -5.35
N THR A 674 -7.51 32.10 -5.81
CA THR A 674 -7.90 33.06 -6.84
C THR A 674 -8.58 34.26 -6.20
N LEU A 675 -8.57 35.43 -6.89
CA LEU A 675 -9.19 36.65 -6.39
C LEU A 675 -10.71 36.54 -6.23
N ASP A 676 -11.35 35.63 -6.96
CA ASP A 676 -12.79 35.33 -6.88
C ASP A 676 -13.14 34.27 -5.81
N GLY A 677 -12.20 33.90 -4.93
CA GLY A 677 -12.41 33.03 -3.78
C GLY A 677 -12.42 31.53 -4.08
N ARG A 678 -11.94 31.11 -5.26
CA ARG A 678 -11.66 29.71 -5.56
C ARG A 678 -10.26 29.32 -5.10
N ILE A 679 -10.06 28.04 -4.83
CA ILE A 679 -8.73 27.40 -4.70
C ILE A 679 -8.48 26.59 -5.97
N ILE A 680 -7.29 26.73 -6.57
CA ILE A 680 -6.80 25.87 -7.64
C ILE A 680 -5.74 24.96 -7.02
N ASP A 681 -5.85 23.66 -7.25
CA ASP A 681 -4.94 22.62 -6.78
C ASP A 681 -4.53 21.67 -7.94
N ASP A 682 -3.40 20.99 -7.80
CA ASP A 682 -2.77 20.17 -8.85
C ASP A 682 -2.93 18.66 -8.67
N ARG A 683 -4.02 18.20 -8.08
CA ARG A 683 -4.23 16.75 -7.92
C ARG A 683 -4.40 16.02 -9.27
N GLU A 684 -3.94 14.77 -9.33
CA GLU A 684 -4.10 13.86 -10.46
C GLU A 684 -3.53 14.38 -11.80
N ASN A 685 -2.45 15.16 -11.75
CA ASN A 685 -1.81 15.81 -12.91
C ASN A 685 -2.71 16.78 -13.69
N ALA A 686 -3.74 17.29 -13.06
CA ALA A 686 -4.63 18.29 -13.62
C ALA A 686 -4.85 19.42 -12.63
N LEU A 687 -5.06 20.61 -13.12
CA LEU A 687 -5.45 21.73 -12.26
C LEU A 687 -6.95 21.67 -12.01
N HIS A 688 -7.34 21.52 -10.76
CA HIS A 688 -8.73 21.54 -10.34
C HIS A 688 -9.03 22.84 -9.61
N TRP A 689 -10.23 23.35 -9.76
CA TRP A 689 -10.70 24.47 -8.94
C TRP A 689 -11.85 24.06 -8.05
N THR A 690 -11.87 24.62 -6.85
CA THR A 690 -12.96 24.47 -5.89
C THR A 690 -13.32 25.84 -5.34
N ASN A 691 -14.58 26.22 -5.42
CA ASN A 691 -15.09 27.42 -4.75
C ASN A 691 -15.41 27.06 -3.30
N VAL A 692 -14.76 27.74 -2.36
CA VAL A 692 -14.81 27.39 -0.93
C VAL A 692 -16.18 27.62 -0.33
N ASP A 693 -16.88 28.67 -0.78
CA ASP A 693 -18.16 29.08 -0.18
C ASP A 693 -19.35 28.31 -0.77
N SER A 694 -19.34 28.00 -2.07
CA SER A 694 -20.44 27.29 -2.75
C SER A 694 -20.21 25.79 -2.88
N GLY A 695 -18.97 25.29 -2.68
CA GLY A 695 -18.59 23.89 -2.92
C GLY A 695 -18.52 23.50 -4.40
N ALA A 696 -18.75 24.44 -5.34
CA ALA A 696 -18.67 24.16 -6.77
C ALA A 696 -17.23 23.79 -7.18
N LYS A 697 -17.10 22.80 -8.05
CA LYS A 697 -15.79 22.24 -8.46
C LYS A 697 -15.73 22.12 -9.98
N GLY A 698 -14.52 22.10 -10.52
CA GLY A 698 -14.28 21.87 -11.94
C GLY A 698 -12.80 21.72 -12.25
N VAL A 699 -12.49 21.47 -13.52
CA VAL A 699 -11.13 21.45 -14.04
C VAL A 699 -10.79 22.87 -14.51
N PHE A 700 -9.58 23.35 -14.15
CA PHE A 700 -9.17 24.72 -14.47
C PHE A 700 -8.61 24.86 -15.88
N ALA A 701 -7.57 24.08 -16.21
CA ALA A 701 -6.94 24.13 -17.52
C ALA A 701 -6.56 22.71 -17.95
N THR A 702 -6.88 22.33 -19.17
CA THR A 702 -6.55 21.02 -19.73
C THR A 702 -5.98 21.16 -21.12
N GLN A 703 -4.92 20.40 -21.37
CA GLN A 703 -4.46 20.07 -22.70
C GLN A 703 -4.36 18.55 -22.79
N GLU A 704 -4.81 17.98 -23.89
CA GLU A 704 -4.79 16.52 -24.09
C GLU A 704 -3.35 15.99 -23.91
N ASN A 705 -3.21 14.91 -23.14
CA ASN A 705 -1.92 14.29 -22.80
C ASN A 705 -0.90 15.18 -22.08
N SER A 706 -1.33 16.23 -21.35
CA SER A 706 -0.47 17.02 -20.48
C SER A 706 -0.55 16.58 -19.03
N ALA A 707 0.52 16.83 -18.29
CA ALA A 707 0.57 16.84 -16.82
C ALA A 707 0.77 18.28 -16.36
N ASN A 708 -0.03 18.75 -15.40
CA ASN A 708 -0.01 20.13 -14.92
C ASN A 708 0.23 20.14 -13.40
N GLY A 709 1.02 21.08 -12.91
CA GLY A 709 1.35 21.21 -11.48
C GLY A 709 1.72 22.62 -11.06
N ASP A 710 1.94 22.81 -9.77
CA ASP A 710 2.43 24.04 -9.12
C ASP A 710 1.68 25.31 -9.53
N PRO A 711 0.36 25.44 -9.31
CA PRO A 711 -0.38 26.61 -9.72
C PRO A 711 -0.07 27.82 -8.84
N SER A 712 0.05 29.01 -9.46
CA SER A 712 0.19 30.29 -8.75
C SER A 712 -0.58 31.39 -9.48
N GLN A 713 -1.53 32.07 -8.82
CA GLN A 713 -2.22 33.19 -9.40
C GLN A 713 -1.39 34.48 -9.28
N CYS A 714 -1.34 35.25 -10.38
CA CYS A 714 -0.73 36.58 -10.36
C CYS A 714 -1.59 37.57 -9.57
N ALA A 715 -0.94 38.55 -8.94
CA ALA A 715 -1.57 39.49 -7.99
C ALA A 715 -2.69 40.34 -8.63
N ASP A 716 -2.63 40.61 -9.94
CA ASP A 716 -3.65 41.34 -10.69
C ASP A 716 -4.87 40.51 -11.05
N GLY A 717 -4.82 39.19 -10.76
CA GLY A 717 -5.91 38.25 -11.00
C GLY A 717 -6.16 37.90 -12.47
N ARG A 718 -5.36 38.40 -13.43
CA ARG A 718 -5.58 38.11 -14.86
C ARG A 718 -5.11 36.73 -15.26
N TYR A 719 -4.02 36.26 -14.67
CA TYR A 719 -3.37 35.01 -15.06
C TYR A 719 -3.13 34.09 -13.89
N VAL A 720 -3.11 32.81 -14.20
CA VAL A 720 -2.56 31.73 -13.36
C VAL A 720 -1.37 31.16 -14.09
N VAL A 721 -0.21 31.10 -13.43
CA VAL A 721 1.00 30.44 -13.93
C VAL A 721 1.12 29.05 -13.31
N PHE A 722 1.64 28.11 -14.07
CA PHE A 722 1.75 26.72 -13.64
C PHE A 722 2.75 25.95 -14.50
N LEU A 723 3.13 24.78 -14.06
CA LEU A 723 3.95 23.85 -14.82
C LEU A 723 3.08 23.01 -15.78
N MET A 724 3.58 22.79 -16.98
CA MET A 724 2.99 21.83 -17.93
C MET A 724 4.08 21.05 -18.65
N GLY A 725 3.90 19.72 -18.72
CA GLY A 725 4.71 18.79 -19.50
C GLY A 725 3.85 17.80 -20.27
N LEU A 726 4.36 17.18 -21.33
CA LEU A 726 3.65 16.13 -22.08
C LEU A 726 3.78 14.79 -21.36
N ARG A 727 2.66 14.08 -21.17
CA ARG A 727 2.64 12.72 -20.62
C ARG A 727 3.37 11.74 -21.54
N GLY A 728 4.30 10.95 -20.99
CA GLY A 728 4.99 9.88 -21.73
C GLY A 728 5.97 10.35 -22.80
N GLY A 729 6.30 11.63 -22.85
CA GLY A 729 7.26 12.19 -23.80
C GLY A 729 8.59 12.56 -23.15
N ALA A 730 9.66 12.59 -23.95
CA ALA A 730 10.95 13.18 -23.58
C ALA A 730 10.87 14.72 -23.46
N GLY A 731 9.68 15.28 -23.20
CA GLY A 731 9.42 16.70 -23.09
C GLY A 731 9.83 17.25 -21.73
N THR A 732 10.44 18.41 -21.76
CA THR A 732 10.73 19.20 -20.55
C THR A 732 9.43 19.71 -19.95
N ILE A 733 9.36 19.76 -18.61
CA ILE A 733 8.31 20.47 -17.88
C ILE A 733 8.66 21.95 -17.93
N ASN A 734 7.73 22.77 -18.41
CA ASN A 734 7.95 24.20 -18.61
C ASN A 734 6.90 25.05 -17.92
N VAL A 735 7.22 26.34 -17.76
CA VAL A 735 6.29 27.33 -17.19
C VAL A 735 5.31 27.81 -18.26
N TRP A 736 4.02 27.74 -17.91
CA TRP A 736 2.91 28.19 -18.72
C TRP A 736 2.06 29.21 -17.97
N ARG A 737 1.25 29.96 -18.69
CA ARG A 737 0.17 30.78 -18.14
C ARG A 737 -1.18 30.42 -18.79
N ALA A 738 -2.25 30.61 -18.03
CA ALA A 738 -3.62 30.66 -18.52
C ALA A 738 -4.29 31.93 -18.03
N ASP A 739 -5.36 32.36 -18.67
CA ASP A 739 -6.26 33.36 -18.08
C ASP A 739 -6.89 32.83 -16.80
N ALA A 740 -7.40 33.71 -15.92
CA ALA A 740 -8.07 33.32 -14.67
C ALA A 740 -9.28 32.39 -14.85
N SER A 741 -9.83 32.29 -16.07
CA SER A 741 -10.87 31.34 -16.46
C SER A 741 -10.34 29.99 -16.94
N GLY A 742 -9.02 29.79 -17.04
CA GLY A 742 -8.38 28.57 -17.54
C GLY A 742 -8.17 28.52 -19.06
N GLY A 743 -8.53 29.58 -19.82
CA GLY A 743 -8.32 29.67 -21.26
C GLY A 743 -7.01 30.34 -21.66
N ASN A 744 -6.77 30.47 -22.97
CA ASN A 744 -5.65 31.19 -23.59
C ASN A 744 -4.27 30.72 -23.07
N LEU A 745 -4.05 29.41 -23.10
CA LEU A 745 -2.79 28.77 -22.68
C LEU A 745 -1.60 29.33 -23.47
N LYS A 746 -0.56 29.75 -22.77
CA LYS A 746 0.67 30.24 -23.37
C LYS A 746 1.89 29.72 -22.63
N GLN A 747 2.81 29.07 -23.36
CA GLN A 747 4.14 28.73 -22.84
C GLN A 747 4.98 29.97 -22.68
N LEU A 748 5.61 30.11 -21.52
CA LEU A 748 6.47 31.27 -21.18
C LEU A 748 7.95 30.95 -21.30
N SER A 749 8.35 29.72 -20.96
CA SER A 749 9.73 29.23 -20.98
C SER A 749 9.83 27.95 -21.80
N GLY A 750 11.03 27.48 -22.15
CA GLY A 750 11.11 26.33 -23.05
C GLY A 750 12.44 25.58 -23.13
N ASP A 751 13.50 26.07 -22.50
CA ASP A 751 14.83 25.52 -22.75
C ASP A 751 15.29 24.44 -21.77
N LYS A 752 14.66 24.34 -20.59
CA LYS A 752 15.07 23.45 -19.50
C LYS A 752 13.86 23.00 -18.67
N ALA A 753 14.01 21.94 -17.90
CA ALA A 753 13.01 21.54 -16.92
C ALA A 753 12.97 22.55 -15.75
N GLU A 754 11.77 22.88 -15.29
CA GLU A 754 11.50 23.98 -14.37
C GLU A 754 10.53 23.54 -13.28
N TYR A 755 10.52 24.24 -12.14
CA TYR A 755 9.59 24.01 -11.05
C TYR A 755 9.35 25.27 -10.21
N ASP A 756 8.30 25.29 -9.37
CA ASP A 756 7.87 26.38 -8.46
C ASP A 756 7.65 27.72 -9.18
N PRO A 757 6.76 27.83 -10.19
CA PRO A 757 6.50 29.10 -10.87
C PRO A 757 5.61 30.02 -10.02
N PHE A 758 5.96 31.29 -9.90
CA PHE A 758 5.13 32.29 -9.23
C PHE A 758 5.31 33.68 -9.82
N CYS A 759 4.26 34.50 -9.73
CA CYS A 759 4.30 35.86 -10.27
C CYS A 759 4.97 36.86 -9.35
N SER A 760 5.65 37.87 -9.92
CA SER A 760 5.99 39.06 -9.16
C SER A 760 4.75 39.81 -8.67
N PRO A 761 4.84 40.61 -7.58
CA PRO A 761 3.70 41.36 -7.07
C PRO A 761 3.11 42.37 -8.05
N ASP A 762 3.90 42.89 -9.00
CA ASP A 762 3.43 43.74 -10.08
C ASP A 762 2.87 42.97 -11.30
N SER A 763 2.85 41.64 -11.24
CA SER A 763 2.36 40.74 -12.27
C SER A 763 3.06 40.85 -13.64
N LYS A 764 4.29 41.42 -13.69
CA LYS A 764 5.02 41.55 -14.95
C LYS A 764 6.02 40.45 -15.20
N TRP A 765 6.49 39.80 -14.14
CA TRP A 765 7.47 38.72 -14.18
C TRP A 765 6.90 37.43 -13.58
N VAL A 766 7.38 36.33 -14.12
CA VAL A 766 7.20 34.99 -13.54
C VAL A 766 8.56 34.48 -13.12
N TYR A 767 8.73 34.21 -11.84
CA TYR A 767 9.90 33.56 -11.28
C TYR A 767 9.71 32.05 -11.29
N TYR A 768 10.80 31.30 -11.40
CA TYR A 768 10.81 29.86 -11.34
C TYR A 768 12.20 29.32 -11.01
N LEU A 769 12.30 28.08 -10.59
CA LEU A 769 13.54 27.39 -10.31
C LEU A 769 13.89 26.44 -11.46
N GLU A 770 15.19 26.43 -11.85
CA GLU A 770 15.72 25.53 -12.87
C GLU A 770 15.97 24.15 -12.26
N SER A 771 15.42 23.09 -12.83
CA SER A 771 15.67 21.72 -12.39
C SER A 771 17.14 21.32 -12.59
N GLY A 772 17.73 20.61 -11.60
CA GLY A 772 19.12 20.15 -11.62
C GLY A 772 20.16 21.17 -11.10
N THR A 773 19.87 22.48 -11.15
CA THR A 773 20.73 23.50 -10.53
C THR A 773 20.07 24.25 -9.39
N SER A 774 18.75 24.18 -9.32
CA SER A 774 17.88 24.89 -8.35
C SER A 774 18.14 26.41 -8.31
N LYS A 775 18.58 26.98 -9.42
CA LYS A 775 18.83 28.41 -9.52
C LYS A 775 17.59 29.20 -9.87
N LEU A 776 17.45 30.40 -9.30
CA LEU A 776 16.30 31.27 -9.53
C LEU A 776 16.41 32.00 -10.86
N TRP A 777 15.37 31.84 -11.68
CA TRP A 777 15.19 32.50 -12.99
C TRP A 777 13.89 33.30 -13.01
N ARG A 778 13.76 34.20 -13.98
CA ARG A 778 12.51 34.88 -14.28
C ARG A 778 12.30 35.04 -15.78
N VAL A 779 11.04 35.12 -16.20
CA VAL A 779 10.61 35.40 -17.55
C VAL A 779 9.47 36.42 -17.52
N SER A 780 9.30 37.21 -18.57
CA SER A 780 8.16 38.14 -18.67
C SER A 780 6.86 37.36 -18.69
N ILE A 781 5.79 37.88 -18.06
CA ILE A 781 4.44 37.30 -18.13
C ILE A 781 3.93 37.19 -19.58
N ASP A 782 4.46 38.01 -20.50
CA ASP A 782 4.15 37.97 -21.92
C ASP A 782 5.09 37.05 -22.73
N GLY A 783 6.01 36.36 -22.06
CA GLY A 783 7.03 35.50 -22.65
C GLY A 783 8.25 36.29 -23.12
N GLY A 784 9.23 35.58 -23.65
CA GLY A 784 10.49 36.16 -24.09
C GLY A 784 11.72 35.44 -23.49
N PRO A 785 12.91 35.95 -23.59
CA PRO A 785 14.08 35.28 -23.05
C PRO A 785 14.09 35.28 -21.53
N SER A 786 14.38 34.11 -20.97
CA SER A 786 14.53 33.91 -19.52
C SER A 786 15.82 34.58 -19.00
N GLN A 787 15.77 35.16 -17.81
CA GLN A 787 16.87 35.86 -17.14
C GLN A 787 17.19 35.13 -15.84
N LYS A 788 18.46 34.76 -15.65
CA LYS A 788 18.91 34.22 -14.37
C LYS A 788 18.94 35.34 -13.33
N VAL A 789 18.32 35.09 -12.17
CA VAL A 789 18.26 36.07 -11.07
C VAL A 789 19.41 35.87 -10.10
N SER A 790 19.72 34.62 -9.71
CA SER A 790 20.74 34.31 -8.72
C SER A 790 21.65 33.17 -9.13
N ASP A 791 22.90 33.17 -8.66
CA ASP A 791 23.83 32.07 -8.75
C ASP A 791 23.75 31.10 -7.55
N LEU A 792 23.07 31.52 -6.47
CA LEU A 792 22.81 30.65 -5.34
C LEU A 792 21.79 29.57 -5.74
N SER A 793 22.01 28.36 -5.26
CA SER A 793 21.06 27.25 -5.41
C SER A 793 20.05 27.25 -4.26
N ALA A 794 18.75 27.15 -4.58
CA ALA A 794 17.69 27.05 -3.62
C ALA A 794 17.58 25.60 -3.07
N ALA A 795 17.46 25.46 -1.76
CA ALA A 795 17.15 24.22 -1.08
C ALA A 795 15.68 24.22 -0.62
N GLY A 796 14.74 24.36 -1.56
CA GLY A 796 13.31 24.53 -1.35
C GLY A 796 12.73 25.62 -2.24
N TRP A 797 11.48 25.99 -2.01
CA TRP A 797 10.76 26.94 -2.85
C TRP A 797 11.16 28.37 -2.57
N ALA A 798 11.04 29.19 -3.60
CA ALA A 798 11.33 30.61 -3.51
C ALA A 798 10.05 31.44 -3.32
N ASP A 799 10.20 32.66 -2.82
CA ASP A 799 9.12 33.65 -2.74
C ASP A 799 9.68 35.07 -2.88
N VAL A 800 8.80 36.03 -3.22
CA VAL A 800 9.16 37.44 -3.37
C VAL A 800 8.32 38.28 -2.42
N SER A 801 9.00 39.25 -1.76
CA SER A 801 8.34 40.17 -0.81
C SER A 801 7.18 40.91 -1.46
N PRO A 802 6.14 41.32 -0.72
CA PRO A 802 4.98 42.03 -1.26
C PRO A 802 5.30 43.33 -1.99
N ASP A 803 6.41 43.97 -1.67
CA ASP A 803 6.92 45.17 -2.37
C ASP A 803 7.72 44.87 -3.64
N GLY A 804 7.96 43.58 -3.95
CA GLY A 804 8.71 43.11 -5.10
C GLY A 804 10.24 43.33 -5.02
N ALA A 805 10.77 43.78 -3.89
CA ALA A 805 12.16 44.21 -3.77
C ALA A 805 13.11 43.08 -3.35
N THR A 806 12.61 42.10 -2.60
CA THR A 806 13.42 41.02 -2.01
C THR A 806 12.87 39.64 -2.42
N ALA A 807 13.74 38.77 -2.90
CA ALA A 807 13.41 37.33 -3.02
C ALA A 807 14.03 36.56 -1.86
N SER A 808 13.33 35.52 -1.40
CA SER A 808 13.79 34.64 -0.33
C SER A 808 13.74 33.18 -0.79
N PHE A 809 14.71 32.39 -0.37
CA PHE A 809 14.73 30.93 -0.46
C PHE A 809 15.70 30.34 0.57
N ALA A 810 15.52 29.07 0.91
CA ALA A 810 16.51 28.35 1.69
C ALA A 810 17.72 28.02 0.80
N THR A 811 18.95 28.10 1.33
CA THR A 811 20.19 27.72 0.61
C THR A 811 21.16 27.06 1.59
N VAL A 812 22.07 26.24 1.06
CA VAL A 812 23.11 25.59 1.86
C VAL A 812 24.35 26.45 1.85
N ASP A 813 24.82 26.88 3.02
CA ASP A 813 26.06 27.62 3.18
C ASP A 813 27.23 26.66 3.35
N HIS A 814 27.91 26.36 2.25
CA HIS A 814 29.07 25.46 2.23
C HIS A 814 30.26 25.97 3.04
N ALA A 815 30.41 27.32 3.17
CA ALA A 815 31.50 27.94 3.92
C ALA A 815 31.32 27.85 5.45
N ALA A 816 30.04 27.68 5.91
CA ALA A 816 29.69 27.57 7.33
C ALA A 816 29.39 26.13 7.76
N GLY A 817 29.98 25.13 7.11
CA GLY A 817 29.79 23.70 7.45
C GLY A 817 28.44 23.15 7.00
N HIS A 818 28.00 23.50 5.79
CA HIS A 818 26.78 22.99 5.15
C HIS A 818 25.46 23.31 5.89
N GLN A 819 25.40 24.41 6.63
CA GLN A 819 24.19 24.82 7.30
C GLN A 819 23.16 25.40 6.32
N THR A 820 21.92 24.95 6.44
CA THR A 820 20.81 25.54 5.69
C THR A 820 20.47 26.92 6.27
N LYS A 821 20.47 27.94 5.45
CA LYS A 821 20.18 29.35 5.80
C LYS A 821 19.09 29.92 4.88
N ILE A 822 18.46 30.98 5.31
CA ILE A 822 17.54 31.77 4.52
C ILE A 822 18.38 32.81 3.76
N ALA A 823 18.43 32.74 2.43
CA ALA A 823 18.98 33.77 1.59
C ALA A 823 17.92 34.84 1.32
N LEU A 824 18.24 36.09 1.58
CA LEU A 824 17.49 37.27 1.15
C LEU A 824 18.30 37.98 0.08
N ILE A 825 17.79 38.03 -1.14
CA ILE A 825 18.45 38.62 -2.29
C ILE A 825 17.63 39.78 -2.86
N ASP A 826 18.25 40.66 -3.55
CA ASP A 826 17.55 41.66 -4.36
C ASP A 826 16.88 40.97 -5.54
N ALA A 827 15.55 41.07 -5.65
CA ALA A 827 14.75 40.33 -6.64
C ALA A 827 15.04 40.76 -8.10
N ASN A 828 15.62 41.93 -8.31
CA ASN A 828 15.94 42.44 -9.64
C ASN A 828 17.38 42.16 -10.07
N THR A 829 18.33 42.32 -9.16
CA THR A 829 19.77 42.22 -9.45
C THR A 829 20.39 40.91 -9.04
N GLY A 830 19.69 40.10 -8.18
CA GLY A 830 20.21 38.88 -7.61
C GLY A 830 21.27 39.03 -6.54
N ALA A 831 21.62 40.29 -6.18
CA ALA A 831 22.62 40.54 -5.16
C ALA A 831 22.14 40.05 -3.80
N THR A 832 22.97 39.26 -3.10
CA THR A 832 22.69 38.84 -1.74
C THR A 832 22.65 40.01 -0.80
N ARG A 833 21.51 40.26 -0.15
CA ARG A 833 21.33 41.29 0.88
C ARG A 833 21.78 40.78 2.24
N THR A 834 21.34 39.61 2.62
CA THR A 834 21.71 38.96 3.89
C THR A 834 21.42 37.49 3.87
N MET A 835 22.06 36.73 4.78
CA MET A 835 21.73 35.33 5.07
C MET A 835 21.37 35.19 6.54
N LEU A 836 20.18 34.65 6.84
CA LEU A 836 19.67 34.47 8.19
C LEU A 836 19.65 32.96 8.55
N PRO A 837 19.96 32.60 9.78
CA PRO A 837 19.70 31.24 10.25
C PRO A 837 18.18 31.04 10.39
N PHE A 838 17.71 29.77 10.24
CA PHE A 838 16.37 29.42 10.66
C PHE A 838 16.29 29.45 12.19
N GLU A 839 15.30 30.13 12.78
CA GLU A 839 15.06 30.10 14.24
C GLU A 839 14.54 28.73 14.71
N LYS A 840 13.78 28.04 13.87
CA LYS A 840 13.27 26.69 14.06
C LYS A 840 13.55 25.87 12.81
N GLN A 841 13.80 24.57 13.00
CA GLN A 841 13.98 23.67 11.87
C GLN A 841 12.68 23.54 11.08
N ARG A 842 12.74 23.89 9.79
CA ARG A 842 11.61 23.73 8.87
C ARG A 842 11.41 22.25 8.51
N VAL A 843 10.16 21.85 8.25
CA VAL A 843 9.80 20.47 7.90
C VAL A 843 9.27 20.31 6.47
N THR A 844 9.00 21.42 5.78
CA THR A 844 8.60 21.43 4.37
C THR A 844 9.46 22.41 3.57
N ASP A 845 9.44 22.28 2.25
CA ASP A 845 10.17 23.19 1.37
C ASP A 845 9.48 24.55 1.19
N VAL A 846 8.24 24.66 1.64
CA VAL A 846 7.42 25.86 1.50
C VAL A 846 7.81 26.91 2.53
N MET A 847 8.16 28.09 2.05
CA MET A 847 8.39 29.29 2.84
C MET A 847 7.78 30.51 2.13
N ARG A 848 7.02 31.33 2.85
CA ARG A 848 6.29 32.46 2.28
C ARG A 848 6.56 33.74 3.08
N PHE A 849 6.64 34.88 2.40
CA PHE A 849 6.63 36.16 3.09
C PHE A 849 5.32 36.37 3.84
N SER A 850 5.39 36.93 5.02
CA SER A 850 4.22 37.52 5.69
C SER A 850 3.67 38.67 4.82
N ARG A 851 2.37 38.92 4.94
CA ARG A 851 1.66 39.91 4.12
C ARG A 851 2.23 41.34 4.25
N ASP A 852 2.77 41.67 5.42
CA ASP A 852 3.42 42.94 5.68
C ASP A 852 4.90 42.97 5.21
N GLY A 853 5.41 41.86 4.67
CA GLY A 853 6.80 41.73 4.21
C GLY A 853 7.86 41.73 5.32
N LYS A 854 7.44 41.72 6.60
CA LYS A 854 8.37 41.85 7.75
C LYS A 854 8.84 40.51 8.33
N GLY A 855 8.28 39.41 7.86
CA GLY A 855 8.60 38.07 8.33
C GLY A 855 8.48 37.02 7.23
N LEU A 856 8.96 35.81 7.53
CA LEU A 856 8.81 34.61 6.73
C LEU A 856 8.05 33.58 7.53
N ILE A 857 7.11 32.91 6.88
CA ILE A 857 6.26 31.88 7.46
C ILE A 857 6.65 30.53 6.85
N TYR A 858 6.86 29.52 7.69
CA TYR A 858 7.20 28.17 7.29
C TYR A 858 6.71 27.14 8.32
N ALA A 859 6.55 25.88 7.92
CA ALA A 859 6.10 24.83 8.82
C ALA A 859 7.24 24.32 9.70
N VAL A 860 6.94 24.12 11.00
CA VAL A 860 7.84 23.56 12.01
C VAL A 860 7.14 22.42 12.74
N ARG A 861 7.90 21.38 13.13
CA ARG A 861 7.37 20.23 13.87
C ARG A 861 7.74 20.32 15.34
N SER A 862 6.74 20.13 16.20
CA SER A 862 6.93 19.97 17.63
C SER A 862 6.02 18.84 18.13
N ASP A 863 6.57 17.90 18.88
CA ASP A 863 5.83 16.75 19.42
C ASP A 863 5.05 15.96 18.35
N GLY A 864 5.63 15.83 17.15
CA GLY A 864 5.01 15.08 16.04
C GLY A 864 3.93 15.85 15.26
N VAL A 865 3.66 17.10 15.57
CA VAL A 865 2.64 17.94 14.94
C VAL A 865 3.26 19.13 14.24
N ASP A 866 2.80 19.42 13.03
CA ASP A 866 3.28 20.58 12.27
C ASP A 866 2.43 21.81 12.56
N ASN A 867 3.12 22.93 12.78
CA ASN A 867 2.53 24.25 12.93
C ASN A 867 3.29 25.27 12.12
N LEU A 868 2.63 26.33 11.68
CA LEU A 868 3.27 27.45 11.02
C LEU A 868 3.99 28.32 12.05
N TRP A 869 5.24 28.68 11.72
CA TRP A 869 6.10 29.61 12.48
C TRP A 869 6.35 30.84 11.65
N GLN A 870 6.17 32.01 12.23
CA GLN A 870 6.52 33.29 11.62
C GLN A 870 7.84 33.79 12.23
N GLN A 871 8.90 33.76 11.45
CA GLN A 871 10.21 34.34 11.80
C GLN A 871 10.31 35.80 11.35
N SER A 872 10.67 36.70 12.22
CA SER A 872 10.85 38.13 11.92
C SER A 872 12.15 38.35 11.15
N LEU A 873 12.15 39.31 10.21
CA LEU A 873 13.35 39.66 9.43
C LEU A 873 14.21 40.75 10.09
N ASP A 874 13.71 41.43 11.12
CA ASP A 874 14.40 42.45 11.89
C ASP A 874 15.20 41.93 13.08
N GLY A 875 15.24 40.59 13.28
CA GLY A 875 15.93 39.93 14.38
C GLY A 875 15.11 39.86 15.68
N SER A 876 13.87 40.35 15.69
CA SER A 876 12.96 40.08 16.83
C SER A 876 12.54 38.61 16.87
N PRO A 877 12.25 38.05 18.08
CA PRO A 877 11.85 36.68 18.22
C PRO A 877 10.62 36.36 17.37
N GLY A 878 10.67 35.23 16.66
CA GLY A 878 9.55 34.71 15.91
C GLY A 878 8.44 34.19 16.82
N LYS A 879 7.29 33.86 16.22
CA LYS A 879 6.13 33.35 16.94
C LYS A 879 5.46 32.22 16.18
N GLN A 880 4.84 31.33 16.93
CA GLN A 880 3.94 30.32 16.38
C GLN A 880 2.69 31.00 15.83
N PHE A 881 2.35 30.64 14.58
CA PHE A 881 1.22 31.25 13.87
C PHE A 881 -0.06 30.41 13.96
N THR A 882 0.07 29.06 13.97
CA THR A 882 -1.06 28.14 14.13
C THR A 882 -0.89 27.26 15.36
N SER A 883 -1.97 26.60 15.83
CA SER A 883 -1.97 25.74 17.03
C SER A 883 -2.64 24.38 16.79
N PHE A 884 -2.33 23.73 15.66
CA PHE A 884 -2.78 22.38 15.38
C PHE A 884 -2.32 21.41 16.46
N LYS A 885 -3.16 20.38 16.73
CA LYS A 885 -2.90 19.35 17.74
C LYS A 885 -2.54 18.00 17.13
N THR A 886 -2.76 17.83 15.84
CA THR A 886 -2.50 16.60 15.09
C THR A 886 -2.07 16.95 13.68
N GLU A 887 -1.52 16.00 12.96
CA GLU A 887 -1.27 16.06 11.52
C GLU A 887 -0.05 16.90 11.09
N HIS A 888 0.24 16.80 9.82
CA HIS A 888 1.36 17.47 9.15
C HIS A 888 0.86 18.49 8.12
N ILE A 889 1.70 19.45 7.76
CA ILE A 889 1.43 20.47 6.76
C ILE A 889 2.33 20.22 5.55
N TRP A 890 1.77 20.13 4.34
CA TRP A 890 2.54 20.06 3.10
C TRP A 890 2.70 21.42 2.44
N ASP A 891 1.58 22.10 2.09
CA ASP A 891 1.57 23.47 1.52
C ASP A 891 0.53 24.32 2.23
N PHE A 892 0.71 25.62 2.16
CA PHE A 892 -0.22 26.59 2.72
C PHE A 892 -0.25 27.89 1.92
N ARG A 893 -1.43 28.53 1.82
CA ARG A 893 -1.62 29.82 1.15
C ARG A 893 -2.67 30.65 1.87
N PHE A 894 -2.39 31.93 2.03
CA PHE A 894 -3.37 32.89 2.52
C PHE A 894 -4.32 33.32 1.39
N SER A 895 -5.60 33.52 1.72
CA SER A 895 -6.54 34.14 0.79
C SER A 895 -6.09 35.56 0.42
N PRO A 896 -6.50 36.12 -0.74
CA PRO A 896 -6.09 37.45 -1.17
C PRO A 896 -6.46 38.54 -0.17
N ASP A 897 -7.56 38.42 0.56
CA ASP A 897 -7.96 39.36 1.64
C ASP A 897 -7.22 39.10 2.97
N GLY A 898 -6.47 37.99 3.08
CA GLY A 898 -5.72 37.58 4.26
C GLY A 898 -6.56 37.06 5.40
N ARG A 899 -7.87 36.79 5.21
CA ARG A 899 -8.78 36.33 6.28
C ARG A 899 -8.87 34.82 6.42
N LYS A 900 -8.56 34.08 5.35
CA LYS A 900 -8.59 32.64 5.30
C LYS A 900 -7.20 32.08 5.02
N LEU A 901 -6.91 30.90 5.51
CA LEU A 901 -5.71 30.13 5.28
C LEU A 901 -6.12 28.78 4.70
N ALA A 902 -5.65 28.45 3.51
CA ALA A 902 -5.78 27.13 2.94
C ALA A 902 -4.52 26.32 3.21
N LEU A 903 -4.66 25.04 3.58
CA LEU A 903 -3.54 24.14 3.85
C LEU A 903 -3.83 22.78 3.23
N VAL A 904 -2.77 22.12 2.77
CA VAL A 904 -2.75 20.68 2.56
C VAL A 904 -2.24 20.06 3.86
N HIS A 905 -3.14 19.36 4.56
CA HIS A 905 -2.98 18.94 5.94
C HIS A 905 -3.38 17.48 6.12
N GLY A 906 -2.53 16.69 6.75
CA GLY A 906 -2.76 15.26 6.89
C GLY A 906 -1.52 14.48 7.32
N HIS A 907 -1.57 13.16 7.16
CA HIS A 907 -0.46 12.25 7.45
C HIS A 907 -0.45 11.04 6.52
N ASN A 908 0.63 10.30 6.56
CA ASN A 908 0.76 9.00 5.93
C ASN A 908 0.79 7.93 7.01
N ASP A 909 -0.08 6.91 6.91
CA ASP A 909 0.02 5.68 7.68
C ASP A 909 0.86 4.67 6.91
N SER A 910 2.06 4.39 7.37
CA SER A 910 3.01 3.49 6.72
C SER A 910 3.26 2.25 7.57
N ASP A 911 2.86 1.09 7.06
CA ASP A 911 2.99 -0.17 7.79
C ASP A 911 3.68 -1.25 6.96
N VAL A 912 4.44 -2.09 7.63
CA VAL A 912 5.04 -3.26 6.99
C VAL A 912 3.98 -4.28 6.67
N VAL A 913 3.96 -4.73 5.42
CA VAL A 913 3.13 -5.83 4.95
C VAL A 913 3.98 -6.95 4.36
N LEU A 914 3.52 -8.19 4.53
CA LEU A 914 4.06 -9.36 3.85
C LEU A 914 3.12 -9.75 2.70
N MET A 915 3.66 -9.77 1.50
CA MET A 915 3.01 -10.33 0.32
C MET A 915 3.52 -11.77 0.13
N ARG A 916 2.61 -12.74 0.09
CA ARG A 916 2.94 -14.14 -0.16
C ARG A 916 2.44 -14.54 -1.54
N ASP A 917 3.37 -15.02 -2.38
CA ASP A 917 3.03 -15.56 -3.69
C ASP A 917 2.26 -16.86 -3.50
N MET A 918 1.04 -16.92 -4.06
CA MET A 918 0.12 -18.06 -3.96
C MET A 918 0.24 -19.00 -5.16
N GLN A 919 1.17 -18.73 -6.08
CA GLN A 919 1.45 -19.60 -7.21
C GLN A 919 2.41 -20.72 -6.77
N GLN A 920 1.91 -21.94 -6.73
CA GLN A 920 2.67 -23.17 -6.71
C GLN A 920 2.62 -23.86 -8.06
#